data_695fa549382a56fe6fa15a09fd7b9a42
#
_entry.id   695fa549382a56fe6fa15a09fd7b9a42
#
_cell.length_a   1.000
_cell.length_b   1.000
_cell.length_c   1.000
_cell.angle_alpha   90.00
_cell.angle_beta   90.00
_cell.angle_gamma   90.00
#
_symmetry.space_group_name_H-M   'P 1'
#
loop_
_entity.id
_entity.type
_entity.pdbx_description
1 polymer ?
#
loop_
_entity_poly.entity_id
_entity_poly.type
_entity_poly.pdbx_seq_one_letter_code
_entity_poly.pdbx_strand_id
1 'polypeptide(L)'
;MEPKLTVIWNRFKVIVKRIYTGPWYKKIAVWICTLLFSVLAFFFAIDSNLFYLFGSTPDFDEIKDPTVSEASEVYSADGKLIGRFYNEDRTPVEYNEISPILIRTLIDTEDERFYHHHGVDYQGLFSAMKDIFSGHARGASTITQQLAKNMFRVRTKHKNGLLGNVPGLRILIMKAKEWIVATKLEMIFDKEDILNMYLNTVDFGYNSFGIKTASSRYFNTTPDRLTYEQAAVLVGLLKATSIYNPLKNPKNSLERRNTVLDIVYSHHHIVINGAPASAAQLDSLKSIPIELAPKSNGQSPNEFAPYFRDELVEYIDILCEMGEVPGYDATNKLDLYSDGLKIHTTLDTRLQKYAEEAVMKKMKSLQKQFYAHWGNTPPWQDSKHREIPDFIENIAKKTSEYQRLKKKYSDNTDSIDYYMNLPHPVKVFSYDGHTVKELSTMDSIRYMVRFMHCGFIAIEPDTREVKAWIGNIDYDTWNFDNITAKHQPGSTFKLFVYTEAMNQGMTPCTRKLDSWASYKEPGDDKAWTPHNANGTFSDTEMTLKRAFASSINSVAVKVGLEVGVKNIINTAHEMGIQTPLKEAKSICLGSSVVDLLELTNSYCTIANDGKYNMPIMITSIEDRDGNIIYKSKKNEKQAVPYKSAYLMQILLRGGLHGTSAAMWEYIGGLTQTTDFGGKTGTSNNHADAWYIGVTPKLVGGVWVGGEFPSIHFRTGALGQGGRAALPIFGDFIKNVLRDERFSKYKAKFPEPKGLDPNLWQCSDYVEEPDSTLSDENESSDYSDGEITSNNSTIEPQNEFPTSEE
;
A
#
# COMPACT_ATOMS: atom_id res chain seq x y z
N MET A 1 -18.59 41.14 -51.91
CA MET A 1 -19.48 40.24 -51.11
C MET A 1 -20.62 40.94 -50.37
N GLU A 2 -20.65 42.23 -50.32
CA GLU A 2 -21.71 43.04 -49.62
C GLU A 2 -23.11 43.05 -50.18
N PRO A 3 -23.37 42.94 -51.52
CA PRO A 3 -24.79 43.10 -52.02
C PRO A 3 -25.66 41.87 -51.70
N LYS A 4 -25.14 40.68 -51.54
CA LYS A 4 -25.95 39.47 -51.26
C LYS A 4 -26.45 39.41 -49.79
N LEU A 5 -25.67 39.83 -48.83
CA LEU A 5 -26.07 39.92 -47.44
C LEU A 5 -27.16 40.93 -47.17
N THR A 6 -27.12 42.09 -47.87
CA THR A 6 -28.12 43.15 -47.76
C THR A 6 -29.49 42.72 -48.33
N VAL A 7 -29.47 41.95 -49.40
CA VAL A 7 -30.71 41.39 -50.00
C VAL A 7 -31.33 40.32 -49.06
N ILE A 8 -30.51 39.45 -48.46
CA ILE A 8 -30.96 38.45 -47.50
C ILE A 8 -31.53 39.13 -46.25
N TRP A 9 -30.87 40.18 -45.75
CA TRP A 9 -31.29 40.95 -44.57
C TRP A 9 -32.62 41.70 -44.84
N ASN A 10 -32.82 42.29 -46.04
CA ASN A 10 -34.04 42.96 -46.39
C ASN A 10 -35.21 41.98 -46.60
N ARG A 11 -34.94 40.77 -47.15
CA ARG A 11 -35.95 39.67 -47.20
C ARG A 11 -36.34 39.21 -45.81
N PHE A 12 -35.37 39.05 -44.93
CA PHE A 12 -35.58 38.69 -43.52
C PHE A 12 -36.46 39.73 -42.79
N LYS A 13 -36.16 41.01 -42.91
CA LYS A 13 -37.00 42.12 -42.37
C LYS A 13 -38.46 42.10 -42.91
N VAL A 14 -38.64 41.83 -44.16
CA VAL A 14 -39.99 41.74 -44.75
C VAL A 14 -40.75 40.52 -44.21
N ILE A 15 -40.07 39.36 -44.07
CA ILE A 15 -40.66 38.14 -43.49
C ILE A 15 -41.02 38.37 -42.02
N VAL A 16 -40.15 38.92 -41.23
CA VAL A 16 -40.39 39.24 -39.80
C VAL A 16 -41.57 40.22 -39.69
N LYS A 17 -41.61 41.29 -40.49
CA LYS A 17 -42.71 42.25 -40.49
C LYS A 17 -44.06 41.58 -40.87
N ARG A 18 -44.06 40.66 -41.84
CA ARG A 18 -45.28 39.93 -42.30
C ARG A 18 -45.77 38.93 -41.20
N ILE A 19 -44.89 38.39 -40.37
CA ILE A 19 -45.23 37.53 -39.27
C ILE A 19 -45.86 38.37 -38.14
N TYR A 20 -45.24 39.47 -37.77
CA TYR A 20 -45.69 40.35 -36.67
C TYR A 20 -47.06 41.08 -37.03
N THR A 21 -47.38 41.33 -38.30
CA THR A 21 -48.65 41.89 -38.70
C THR A 21 -49.75 40.87 -39.03
N GLY A 22 -49.40 39.56 -39.00
CA GLY A 22 -50.29 38.43 -39.22
C GLY A 22 -51.20 38.05 -38.06
N PRO A 23 -52.14 37.09 -38.27
CA PRO A 23 -53.08 36.62 -37.27
C PRO A 23 -52.31 35.97 -36.10
N TRP A 24 -52.90 36.00 -34.90
CA TRP A 24 -52.29 35.59 -33.65
C TRP A 24 -51.73 34.14 -33.65
N TYR A 25 -52.41 33.20 -34.34
CA TYR A 25 -51.92 31.81 -34.43
C TYR A 25 -50.56 31.65 -35.17
N LYS A 26 -50.29 32.51 -36.18
CA LYS A 26 -49.00 32.54 -36.87
C LYS A 26 -47.88 33.06 -35.95
N LYS A 27 -48.23 34.04 -35.11
CA LYS A 27 -47.24 34.51 -34.09
C LYS A 27 -46.88 33.40 -33.12
N ILE A 28 -47.89 32.69 -32.60
CA ILE A 28 -47.68 31.55 -31.72
C ILE A 28 -46.86 30.46 -32.42
N ALA A 29 -47.20 30.11 -33.69
CA ALA A 29 -46.45 29.12 -34.44
C ALA A 29 -44.94 29.51 -34.59
N VAL A 30 -44.67 30.79 -34.89
CA VAL A 30 -43.30 31.30 -35.01
C VAL A 30 -42.60 31.26 -33.67
N TRP A 31 -43.24 31.66 -32.56
CA TRP A 31 -42.68 31.57 -31.24
C TRP A 31 -42.34 30.11 -30.86
N ILE A 32 -43.23 29.17 -31.16
CA ILE A 32 -42.99 27.74 -30.97
C ILE A 32 -41.81 27.26 -31.82
N CYS A 33 -41.76 27.60 -33.11
CA CYS A 33 -40.62 27.23 -33.98
C CYS A 33 -39.32 27.86 -33.54
N THR A 34 -39.33 29.12 -33.09
CA THR A 34 -38.13 29.80 -32.56
C THR A 34 -37.66 29.15 -31.26
N LEU A 35 -38.58 28.79 -30.36
CA LEU A 35 -38.26 28.08 -29.12
C LEU A 35 -37.66 26.72 -29.42
N LEU A 36 -38.27 25.92 -30.31
CA LEU A 36 -37.76 24.63 -30.71
C LEU A 36 -36.37 24.72 -31.37
N PHE A 37 -36.19 25.70 -32.26
CA PHE A 37 -34.90 25.96 -32.87
C PHE A 37 -33.84 26.37 -31.82
N SER A 38 -34.21 27.24 -30.89
CA SER A 38 -33.30 27.64 -29.80
C SER A 38 -32.88 26.46 -28.90
N VAL A 39 -33.82 25.56 -28.59
CA VAL A 39 -33.55 24.35 -27.84
C VAL A 39 -32.62 23.41 -28.61
N LEU A 40 -32.90 23.18 -29.89
CA LEU A 40 -32.02 22.34 -30.74
C LEU A 40 -30.63 22.96 -30.91
N ALA A 41 -30.58 24.28 -31.14
CA ALA A 41 -29.30 25.00 -31.22
C ALA A 41 -28.50 24.93 -29.92
N PHE A 42 -29.16 24.95 -28.76
CA PHE A 42 -28.55 24.79 -27.46
C PHE A 42 -27.94 23.39 -27.30
N PHE A 43 -28.67 22.32 -27.62
CA PHE A 43 -28.14 20.95 -27.56
C PHE A 43 -26.99 20.75 -28.56
N PHE A 44 -27.11 21.28 -29.78
CA PHE A 44 -26.02 21.23 -30.76
C PHE A 44 -24.78 21.99 -30.31
N ALA A 45 -24.94 23.15 -29.70
CA ALA A 45 -23.81 23.92 -29.16
C ALA A 45 -23.09 23.17 -28.02
N ILE A 46 -23.83 22.41 -27.18
CA ILE A 46 -23.25 21.58 -26.12
C ILE A 46 -22.53 20.38 -26.72
N ASP A 47 -23.16 19.67 -27.65
CA ASP A 47 -22.55 18.45 -28.24
C ASP A 47 -21.30 18.76 -29.06
N SER A 48 -21.31 19.86 -29.82
CA SER A 48 -20.16 20.34 -30.59
C SER A 48 -19.12 21.10 -29.75
N ASN A 49 -19.33 21.27 -28.45
CA ASN A 49 -18.52 22.09 -27.56
C ASN A 49 -18.15 23.46 -28.15
N LEU A 50 -19.16 24.16 -28.69
CA LEU A 50 -19.00 25.38 -29.45
C LEU A 50 -18.14 26.42 -28.69
N PHE A 51 -17.05 26.85 -29.30
CA PHE A 51 -16.04 27.76 -28.71
C PHE A 51 -15.44 27.28 -27.35
N TYR A 52 -15.42 25.99 -27.11
CA TYR A 52 -14.95 25.40 -25.84
C TYR A 52 -15.71 25.87 -24.59
N LEU A 53 -16.94 26.36 -24.76
CA LEU A 53 -17.75 26.93 -23.69
C LEU A 53 -18.39 25.89 -22.78
N PHE A 54 -18.70 24.70 -23.30
CA PHE A 54 -19.50 23.70 -22.62
C PHE A 54 -18.69 22.49 -22.11
N GLY A 55 -17.45 22.33 -22.62
CA GLY A 55 -16.61 21.11 -22.36
C GLY A 55 -17.05 19.93 -23.23
N SER A 56 -16.16 18.97 -23.44
CA SER A 56 -16.38 17.83 -24.33
C SER A 56 -17.53 16.91 -23.90
N THR A 57 -18.22 16.36 -24.89
CA THR A 57 -19.10 15.19 -24.76
C THR A 57 -18.46 14.02 -25.52
N PRO A 58 -18.65 12.76 -25.09
CA PRO A 58 -18.14 11.60 -25.84
C PRO A 58 -18.76 11.55 -27.23
N ASP A 59 -17.92 11.23 -28.22
CA ASP A 59 -18.38 10.99 -29.60
C ASP A 59 -18.94 9.56 -29.77
N PHE A 60 -19.38 9.22 -31.00
CA PHE A 60 -19.94 7.91 -31.24
C PHE A 60 -18.92 6.78 -31.16
N ASP A 61 -17.65 7.03 -31.47
CA ASP A 61 -16.60 6.02 -31.42
C ASP A 61 -16.18 5.74 -29.97
N GLU A 62 -16.05 6.79 -29.14
CA GLU A 62 -15.84 6.67 -27.68
C GLU A 62 -17.00 5.95 -26.96
N ILE A 63 -18.23 6.09 -27.48
CA ILE A 63 -19.42 5.41 -26.94
C ILE A 63 -19.49 3.95 -27.38
N LYS A 64 -19.05 3.61 -28.61
CA LYS A 64 -19.06 2.22 -29.13
C LYS A 64 -18.05 1.32 -28.43
N ASP A 65 -16.91 1.88 -28.09
CA ASP A 65 -15.85 1.21 -27.36
C ASP A 65 -15.54 1.99 -26.09
N PRO A 66 -16.44 1.93 -25.09
CA PRO A 66 -16.20 2.61 -23.85
C PRO A 66 -15.01 1.92 -23.19
N THR A 67 -13.90 2.65 -23.03
CA THR A 67 -12.77 2.21 -22.20
C THR A 67 -13.28 2.05 -20.78
N VAL A 68 -13.81 0.88 -20.48
CA VAL A 68 -14.16 0.49 -19.12
C VAL A 68 -12.85 0.37 -18.38
N SER A 69 -12.67 1.17 -17.32
CA SER A 69 -11.53 0.99 -16.41
C SER A 69 -11.54 -0.42 -15.88
N GLU A 70 -10.64 -1.25 -16.35
CA GLU A 70 -10.49 -2.60 -15.86
C GLU A 70 -9.47 -2.63 -14.73
N ALA A 71 -9.77 -3.42 -13.69
CA ALA A 71 -8.85 -3.64 -12.60
C ALA A 71 -7.61 -4.37 -13.08
N SER A 72 -6.43 -3.86 -12.73
CA SER A 72 -5.19 -4.61 -12.97
C SER A 72 -5.02 -5.69 -11.91
N GLU A 73 -4.58 -6.86 -12.33
CA GLU A 73 -4.38 -8.03 -11.48
C GLU A 73 -2.90 -8.24 -11.18
N VAL A 74 -2.60 -8.55 -9.91
CA VAL A 74 -1.23 -8.79 -9.45
C VAL A 74 -1.05 -10.25 -9.08
N TYR A 75 -0.12 -10.91 -9.74
CA TYR A 75 0.19 -12.32 -9.54
C TYR A 75 1.55 -12.51 -8.89
N SER A 76 1.64 -13.46 -7.96
CA SER A 76 2.88 -13.90 -7.33
C SER A 76 3.72 -14.78 -8.25
N ALA A 77 4.99 -15.02 -7.90
CA ALA A 77 5.88 -15.93 -8.62
C ALA A 77 5.38 -17.38 -8.64
N ASP A 78 4.58 -17.80 -7.67
CA ASP A 78 3.94 -19.12 -7.63
C ASP A 78 2.52 -19.11 -8.26
N GLY A 79 2.18 -18.06 -9.05
CA GLY A 79 1.00 -17.98 -9.90
C GLY A 79 -0.32 -17.68 -9.18
N LYS A 80 -0.29 -17.22 -7.93
CA LYS A 80 -1.49 -16.86 -7.19
C LYS A 80 -1.83 -15.39 -7.36
N LEU A 81 -3.10 -15.07 -7.46
CA LEU A 81 -3.59 -13.69 -7.41
C LEU A 81 -3.37 -13.15 -5.98
N ILE A 82 -2.54 -12.11 -5.86
CA ILE A 82 -2.19 -11.49 -4.58
C ILE A 82 -2.76 -10.07 -4.40
N GLY A 83 -3.39 -9.53 -5.43
CA GLY A 83 -4.05 -8.23 -5.35
C GLY A 83 -4.63 -7.78 -6.66
N ARG A 84 -5.40 -6.68 -6.57
CA ARG A 84 -5.95 -5.96 -7.71
C ARG A 84 -5.79 -4.47 -7.47
N PHE A 85 -5.41 -3.74 -8.51
CA PHE A 85 -5.48 -2.28 -8.53
C PHE A 85 -6.74 -1.86 -9.27
N TYR A 86 -7.57 -1.05 -8.63
CA TYR A 86 -8.81 -0.55 -9.22
C TYR A 86 -9.20 0.78 -8.56
N ASN A 87 -9.65 1.70 -9.37
CA ASN A 87 -10.35 2.88 -8.86
C ASN A 87 -11.74 2.49 -8.34
N GLU A 88 -12.31 1.46 -9.00
CA GLU A 88 -13.63 0.92 -8.77
C GLU A 88 -13.53 -0.61 -8.86
N ASP A 89 -13.81 -1.33 -7.77
CA ASP A 89 -13.79 -2.81 -7.75
C ASP A 89 -14.90 -3.35 -8.65
N ARG A 90 -14.54 -3.69 -9.89
CA ARG A 90 -15.45 -4.17 -10.91
C ARG A 90 -15.02 -5.54 -11.41
N THR A 91 -15.95 -6.48 -11.38
CA THR A 91 -15.83 -7.76 -12.08
C THR A 91 -17.05 -7.85 -12.99
N PRO A 92 -16.90 -7.71 -14.30
CA PRO A 92 -18.03 -7.75 -15.21
C PRO A 92 -18.71 -9.12 -15.23
N VAL A 93 -19.96 -9.13 -15.56
CA VAL A 93 -20.80 -10.32 -15.81
C VAL A 93 -21.56 -10.15 -17.12
N GLU A 94 -21.87 -11.26 -17.76
CA GLU A 94 -22.77 -11.28 -18.90
C GLU A 94 -24.22 -11.10 -18.46
N TYR A 95 -25.08 -10.55 -19.33
CA TYR A 95 -26.48 -10.27 -19.01
C TYR A 95 -27.25 -11.53 -18.55
N ASN A 96 -26.97 -12.68 -19.14
CA ASN A 96 -27.56 -13.98 -18.81
C ASN A 96 -27.12 -14.53 -17.43
N GLU A 97 -26.06 -13.99 -16.82
CA GLU A 97 -25.60 -14.30 -15.47
C GLU A 97 -26.29 -13.44 -14.40
N ILE A 98 -27.22 -12.58 -14.78
CA ILE A 98 -27.92 -11.67 -13.86
C ILE A 98 -29.33 -12.18 -13.59
N SER A 99 -29.74 -12.22 -12.33
CA SER A 99 -31.07 -12.65 -11.93
C SER A 99 -32.18 -11.80 -12.58
N PRO A 100 -33.16 -12.40 -13.23
CA PRO A 100 -34.34 -11.67 -13.71
C PRO A 100 -35.09 -10.94 -12.59
N ILE A 101 -35.02 -11.41 -11.35
CA ILE A 101 -35.57 -10.76 -10.17
C ILE A 101 -34.91 -9.39 -9.95
N LEU A 102 -33.57 -9.33 -10.05
CA LEU A 102 -32.84 -8.07 -9.90
C LEU A 102 -33.17 -7.09 -11.01
N ILE A 103 -33.13 -7.54 -12.28
CA ILE A 103 -33.42 -6.72 -13.43
C ILE A 103 -34.80 -6.08 -13.29
N ARG A 104 -35.81 -6.89 -12.93
CA ARG A 104 -37.16 -6.40 -12.75
C ARG A 104 -37.29 -5.42 -11.60
N THR A 105 -36.68 -5.75 -10.44
CA THR A 105 -36.64 -4.88 -9.26
C THR A 105 -36.01 -3.52 -9.58
N LEU A 106 -34.92 -3.52 -10.37
CA LEU A 106 -34.26 -2.29 -10.84
C LEU A 106 -35.20 -1.43 -11.69
N ILE A 107 -35.79 -2.02 -12.72
CA ILE A 107 -36.69 -1.33 -13.67
C ILE A 107 -37.88 -0.73 -12.93
N ASP A 108 -38.58 -1.52 -12.12
CA ASP A 108 -39.76 -1.07 -11.37
C ASP A 108 -39.43 0.09 -10.41
N THR A 109 -38.20 0.11 -9.87
CA THR A 109 -37.80 1.09 -8.86
C THR A 109 -37.20 2.36 -9.46
N GLU A 110 -36.32 2.22 -10.46
CA GLU A 110 -35.53 3.35 -10.99
C GLU A 110 -36.10 3.91 -12.29
N ASP A 111 -36.75 3.08 -13.14
CA ASP A 111 -37.17 3.49 -14.48
C ASP A 111 -38.31 2.59 -15.03
N GLU A 112 -39.52 2.74 -14.46
CA GLU A 112 -40.71 1.91 -14.78
C GLU A 112 -41.00 1.78 -16.28
N ARG A 113 -40.71 2.83 -17.07
CA ARG A 113 -40.93 2.90 -18.51
C ARG A 113 -39.66 2.65 -19.34
N PHE A 114 -38.67 2.03 -18.82
CA PHE A 114 -37.35 1.81 -19.44
C PHE A 114 -37.48 1.29 -20.89
N TYR A 115 -38.36 0.33 -21.16
CA TYR A 115 -38.54 -0.24 -22.49
C TYR A 115 -39.36 0.64 -23.45
N HIS A 116 -39.93 1.78 -22.98
CA HIS A 116 -40.85 2.63 -23.75
C HIS A 116 -40.29 3.99 -24.16
N HIS A 117 -39.06 4.31 -23.75
CA HIS A 117 -38.38 5.56 -24.13
C HIS A 117 -37.01 5.28 -24.77
N HIS A 118 -36.42 6.29 -25.37
CA HIS A 118 -35.09 6.26 -26.01
C HIS A 118 -34.11 7.19 -25.26
N GLY A 119 -33.67 6.81 -24.08
CA GLY A 119 -32.72 7.53 -23.24
C GLY A 119 -33.32 8.63 -22.38
N VAL A 120 -34.42 9.30 -22.80
CA VAL A 120 -35.12 10.33 -22.06
C VAL A 120 -36.59 10.00 -21.95
N ASP A 121 -37.10 9.89 -20.73
CA ASP A 121 -38.54 9.70 -20.47
C ASP A 121 -39.26 11.04 -20.34
N TYR A 122 -39.80 11.51 -21.44
CA TYR A 122 -40.51 12.80 -21.48
C TYR A 122 -41.80 12.80 -20.64
N GLN A 123 -42.50 11.66 -20.53
CA GLN A 123 -43.70 11.53 -19.68
C GLN A 123 -43.37 11.62 -18.21
N GLY A 124 -42.31 10.91 -17.79
CA GLY A 124 -41.77 11.00 -16.43
C GLY A 124 -41.29 12.39 -16.08
N LEU A 125 -40.64 13.07 -17.00
CA LEU A 125 -40.21 14.45 -16.83
C LEU A 125 -41.37 15.41 -16.59
N PHE A 126 -42.44 15.33 -17.37
CA PHE A 126 -43.65 16.12 -17.16
C PHE A 126 -44.35 15.81 -15.84
N SER A 127 -44.42 14.53 -15.45
CA SER A 127 -44.98 14.11 -14.15
C SER A 127 -44.16 14.67 -12.99
N ALA A 128 -42.83 14.56 -13.06
CA ALA A 128 -41.95 15.09 -12.03
C ALA A 128 -42.01 16.60 -11.90
N MET A 129 -42.16 17.34 -13.01
CA MET A 129 -42.40 18.79 -12.97
C MET A 129 -43.74 19.13 -12.26
N LYS A 130 -44.78 18.37 -12.50
CA LYS A 130 -46.05 18.54 -11.80
C LYS A 130 -45.94 18.23 -10.31
N ASP A 131 -45.20 17.20 -9.94
CA ASP A 131 -44.97 16.79 -8.55
C ASP A 131 -44.14 17.83 -7.78
N ILE A 132 -43.18 18.51 -8.42
CA ILE A 132 -42.42 19.62 -7.81
C ILE A 132 -43.37 20.76 -7.42
N PHE A 133 -44.33 21.12 -8.28
CA PHE A 133 -45.33 22.14 -7.99
C PHE A 133 -46.27 21.71 -6.85
N SER A 134 -46.44 20.41 -6.58
CA SER A 134 -47.23 19.84 -5.50
C SER A 134 -46.44 19.58 -4.21
N GLY A 135 -45.15 19.96 -4.14
CA GLY A 135 -44.29 19.79 -2.99
C GLY A 135 -43.71 18.38 -2.82
N HIS A 136 -43.88 17.49 -3.80
CA HIS A 136 -43.34 16.12 -3.81
C HIS A 136 -42.29 15.97 -4.90
N ALA A 137 -41.03 16.00 -4.56
CA ALA A 137 -39.93 15.82 -5.52
C ALA A 137 -39.74 14.32 -5.83
N ARG A 138 -40.03 13.88 -7.05
CA ARG A 138 -39.63 12.56 -7.58
C ARG A 138 -38.38 12.67 -8.44
N GLY A 139 -37.51 11.64 -8.44
CA GLY A 139 -36.42 11.51 -9.41
C GLY A 139 -36.98 11.22 -10.82
N ALA A 140 -36.51 11.95 -11.83
CA ALA A 140 -36.93 11.78 -13.22
C ALA A 140 -35.73 11.37 -14.14
N SER A 141 -34.68 10.82 -13.61
CA SER A 141 -33.53 10.36 -14.39
C SER A 141 -33.70 8.89 -14.77
N THR A 142 -33.55 8.57 -16.05
CA THR A 142 -33.60 7.20 -16.57
C THR A 142 -32.38 6.40 -16.24
N ILE A 143 -32.45 5.07 -16.32
CA ILE A 143 -31.27 4.16 -16.18
C ILE A 143 -30.19 4.55 -17.19
N THR A 144 -30.56 4.84 -18.45
CA THR A 144 -29.60 5.24 -19.48
C THR A 144 -28.90 6.57 -19.14
N GLN A 145 -29.61 7.55 -18.54
CA GLN A 145 -29.00 8.81 -18.08
C GLN A 145 -28.05 8.56 -16.89
N GLN A 146 -28.41 7.66 -15.99
CA GLN A 146 -27.53 7.26 -14.89
C GLN A 146 -26.27 6.56 -15.41
N LEU A 147 -26.39 5.68 -16.42
CA LEU A 147 -25.28 5.05 -17.11
C LEU A 147 -24.37 6.10 -17.76
N ALA A 148 -24.93 7.02 -18.54
CA ALA A 148 -24.19 8.13 -19.16
C ALA A 148 -23.41 8.95 -18.15
N LYS A 149 -24.01 9.26 -16.99
CA LYS A 149 -23.35 9.97 -15.90
C LYS A 149 -22.18 9.18 -15.30
N ASN A 150 -22.36 7.89 -15.05
CA ASN A 150 -21.40 7.08 -14.31
C ASN A 150 -20.25 6.60 -15.22
N MET A 151 -20.53 6.10 -16.40
CA MET A 151 -19.56 5.54 -17.34
C MET A 151 -18.66 6.61 -17.98
N PHE A 152 -19.26 7.70 -18.50
CA PHE A 152 -18.52 8.76 -19.22
C PHE A 152 -18.11 9.93 -18.32
N ARG A 153 -18.39 9.86 -17.02
CA ARG A 153 -18.01 10.87 -16.01
C ARG A 153 -18.29 12.32 -16.47
N VAL A 154 -19.44 12.53 -17.14
CA VAL A 154 -19.81 13.81 -17.77
C VAL A 154 -19.89 15.00 -16.79
N ARG A 155 -19.84 14.74 -15.48
CA ARG A 155 -19.87 15.74 -14.41
C ARG A 155 -18.51 16.12 -13.83
N THR A 156 -17.40 15.59 -14.36
CA THR A 156 -16.06 15.89 -13.83
C THR A 156 -15.61 17.33 -14.16
N LYS A 157 -14.76 17.91 -13.31
CA LYS A 157 -14.25 19.29 -13.48
C LYS A 157 -13.54 19.49 -14.82
N HIS A 158 -12.81 18.48 -15.31
CA HIS A 158 -12.08 18.53 -16.57
C HIS A 158 -12.99 18.60 -17.81
N LYS A 159 -14.25 18.16 -17.69
CA LYS A 159 -15.23 18.18 -18.79
C LYS A 159 -16.22 19.37 -18.71
N ASN A 160 -16.00 20.38 -17.85
CA ASN A 160 -17.00 21.40 -17.55
C ASN A 160 -17.06 22.58 -18.56
N GLY A 161 -15.99 22.89 -19.31
CA GLY A 161 -15.92 24.10 -20.14
C GLY A 161 -16.04 25.41 -19.33
N LEU A 162 -15.96 26.56 -20.02
CA LEU A 162 -16.00 27.88 -19.36
C LEU A 162 -17.33 28.16 -18.64
N LEU A 163 -18.48 27.87 -19.32
CA LEU A 163 -19.81 28.08 -18.77
C LEU A 163 -20.22 27.07 -17.71
N GLY A 164 -19.59 25.89 -17.69
CA GLY A 164 -19.80 24.90 -16.65
C GLY A 164 -19.29 25.30 -15.26
N ASN A 165 -18.56 26.41 -15.16
CA ASN A 165 -18.11 26.95 -13.87
C ASN A 165 -19.09 28.01 -13.31
N VAL A 166 -20.11 28.38 -14.05
CA VAL A 166 -21.12 29.37 -13.60
C VAL A 166 -22.18 28.67 -12.75
N PRO A 167 -22.42 29.09 -11.50
CA PRO A 167 -23.48 28.54 -10.66
C PRO A 167 -24.85 28.63 -11.34
N GLY A 168 -25.63 27.55 -11.30
CA GLY A 168 -26.94 27.48 -11.98
C GLY A 168 -26.86 26.95 -13.43
N LEU A 169 -26.02 27.51 -14.30
CA LEU A 169 -25.81 26.99 -15.65
C LEU A 169 -25.14 25.62 -15.66
N ARG A 170 -24.27 25.37 -14.70
CA ARG A 170 -23.58 24.09 -14.52
C ARG A 170 -24.52 22.89 -14.52
N ILE A 171 -25.58 22.96 -13.71
CA ILE A 171 -26.53 21.84 -13.56
C ILE A 171 -27.28 21.62 -14.88
N LEU A 172 -27.67 22.71 -15.56
CA LEU A 172 -28.36 22.64 -16.84
C LEU A 172 -27.50 22.03 -17.95
N ILE A 173 -26.22 22.46 -18.05
CA ILE A 173 -25.27 21.93 -19.02
C ILE A 173 -25.00 20.44 -18.74
N MET A 174 -24.79 20.06 -17.48
CA MET A 174 -24.56 18.66 -17.09
C MET A 174 -25.75 17.77 -17.45
N LYS A 175 -26.98 18.23 -17.17
CA LYS A 175 -28.17 17.48 -17.53
C LYS A 175 -28.37 17.38 -19.04
N ALA A 176 -28.08 18.43 -19.78
CA ALA A 176 -28.13 18.38 -21.24
C ALA A 176 -27.12 17.39 -21.83
N LYS A 177 -25.90 17.34 -21.29
CA LYS A 177 -24.91 16.32 -21.67
C LYS A 177 -25.37 14.89 -21.37
N GLU A 178 -25.93 14.65 -20.18
CA GLU A 178 -26.50 13.34 -19.83
C GLU A 178 -27.58 12.91 -20.86
N TRP A 179 -28.45 13.84 -21.30
CA TRP A 179 -29.48 13.54 -22.27
C TRP A 179 -28.91 13.23 -23.65
N ILE A 180 -27.91 14.01 -24.10
CA ILE A 180 -27.22 13.79 -25.38
C ILE A 180 -26.55 12.40 -25.38
N VAL A 181 -25.76 12.07 -24.36
CA VAL A 181 -25.07 10.81 -24.28
C VAL A 181 -26.04 9.63 -24.12
N ALA A 182 -27.09 9.78 -23.29
CA ALA A 182 -28.14 8.77 -23.16
C ALA A 182 -28.84 8.47 -24.49
N THR A 183 -29.12 9.51 -25.29
CA THR A 183 -29.73 9.34 -26.63
C THR A 183 -28.75 8.64 -27.59
N LYS A 184 -27.47 9.00 -27.58
CA LYS A 184 -26.42 8.32 -28.37
C LYS A 184 -26.28 6.85 -27.99
N LEU A 185 -26.30 6.50 -26.68
CA LEU A 185 -26.27 5.13 -26.20
C LEU A 185 -27.41 4.29 -26.73
N GLU A 186 -28.67 4.81 -26.69
CA GLU A 186 -29.87 4.13 -27.20
C GLU A 186 -29.92 4.02 -28.75
N MET A 187 -29.05 4.75 -29.45
CA MET A 187 -28.88 4.61 -30.90
C MET A 187 -27.90 3.48 -31.27
N ILE A 188 -27.02 3.10 -30.34
CA ILE A 188 -25.91 2.14 -30.58
C ILE A 188 -26.24 0.79 -29.97
N PHE A 189 -26.75 0.76 -28.74
CA PHE A 189 -26.97 -0.42 -27.93
C PHE A 189 -28.44 -0.73 -27.73
N ASP A 190 -28.77 -2.01 -27.60
CA ASP A 190 -30.12 -2.40 -27.22
C ASP A 190 -30.36 -2.26 -25.70
N LYS A 191 -31.61 -2.55 -25.28
CA LYS A 191 -32.00 -2.38 -23.88
C LYS A 191 -31.31 -3.33 -22.94
N GLU A 192 -30.98 -4.54 -23.37
CA GLU A 192 -30.29 -5.53 -22.57
C GLU A 192 -28.82 -5.15 -22.39
N ASP A 193 -28.17 -4.67 -23.45
CA ASP A 193 -26.80 -4.13 -23.39
C ASP A 193 -26.70 -2.95 -22.41
N ILE A 194 -27.67 -2.02 -22.48
CA ILE A 194 -27.70 -0.85 -21.58
C ILE A 194 -27.88 -1.29 -20.12
N LEU A 195 -28.74 -2.27 -19.81
CA LEU A 195 -28.90 -2.83 -18.47
C LEU A 195 -27.64 -3.54 -18.00
N ASN A 196 -27.02 -4.31 -18.88
CA ASN A 196 -25.77 -5.00 -18.59
C ASN A 196 -24.64 -4.02 -18.28
N MET A 197 -24.43 -3.03 -19.12
CA MET A 197 -23.45 -1.96 -18.87
C MET A 197 -23.75 -1.20 -17.57
N TYR A 198 -25.03 -0.89 -17.29
CA TYR A 198 -25.42 -0.20 -16.07
C TYR A 198 -25.08 -1.02 -14.83
N LEU A 199 -25.51 -2.27 -14.78
CA LEU A 199 -25.31 -3.17 -13.65
C LEU A 199 -23.82 -3.54 -13.43
N ASN A 200 -23.02 -3.50 -14.48
CA ASN A 200 -21.56 -3.66 -14.37
C ASN A 200 -20.82 -2.37 -13.97
N THR A 201 -21.49 -1.19 -14.01
CA THR A 201 -20.82 0.10 -13.82
C THR A 201 -21.25 0.82 -12.54
N VAL A 202 -22.47 0.60 -12.06
CA VAL A 202 -23.04 1.39 -10.96
C VAL A 202 -22.38 1.10 -9.62
N ASP A 203 -22.21 2.17 -8.81
CA ASP A 203 -21.67 2.09 -7.45
C ASP A 203 -22.76 1.64 -6.46
N PHE A 204 -22.56 0.48 -5.83
CA PHE A 204 -23.36 -0.05 -4.72
C PHE A 204 -22.84 0.35 -3.34
N GLY A 205 -21.87 1.24 -3.26
CA GLY A 205 -21.23 1.68 -2.02
C GLY A 205 -20.23 0.70 -1.44
N TYR A 206 -19.47 1.17 -0.44
CA TYR A 206 -18.43 0.37 0.18
C TYR A 206 -17.40 -0.18 -0.83
N ASN A 207 -17.06 0.64 -1.83
CA ASN A 207 -16.17 0.31 -2.95
C ASN A 207 -16.60 -0.94 -3.73
N SER A 208 -17.93 -1.11 -3.95
CA SER A 208 -18.53 -2.21 -4.70
C SER A 208 -19.13 -1.68 -5.99
N PHE A 209 -18.33 -1.67 -7.05
CA PHE A 209 -18.78 -1.28 -8.36
C PHE A 209 -19.17 -2.51 -9.18
N GLY A 210 -20.36 -2.45 -9.78
CA GLY A 210 -20.95 -3.57 -10.49
C GLY A 210 -21.58 -4.64 -9.58
N ILE A 211 -22.55 -5.34 -10.18
CA ILE A 211 -23.46 -6.25 -9.46
C ILE A 211 -22.76 -7.50 -8.91
N LYS A 212 -21.72 -8.02 -9.60
CA LYS A 212 -21.00 -9.22 -9.14
C LYS A 212 -20.25 -8.95 -7.84
N THR A 213 -19.51 -7.83 -7.82
CA THR A 213 -18.79 -7.38 -6.62
C THR A 213 -19.77 -7.11 -5.47
N ALA A 214 -20.91 -6.46 -5.76
CA ALA A 214 -21.91 -6.15 -4.74
C ALA A 214 -22.58 -7.42 -4.18
N SER A 215 -22.99 -8.37 -5.04
CA SER A 215 -23.61 -9.64 -4.63
C SER A 215 -22.68 -10.47 -3.75
N SER A 216 -21.42 -10.59 -4.16
CA SER A 216 -20.41 -11.31 -3.38
C SER A 216 -20.13 -10.61 -2.05
N ARG A 217 -19.92 -9.30 -2.05
CA ARG A 217 -19.51 -8.54 -0.85
C ARG A 217 -20.61 -8.43 0.20
N TYR A 218 -21.85 -8.18 -0.22
CA TYR A 218 -22.94 -8.02 0.73
C TYR A 218 -23.57 -9.36 1.16
N PHE A 219 -23.62 -10.35 0.27
CA PHE A 219 -24.41 -11.58 0.50
C PHE A 219 -23.64 -12.87 0.28
N ASN A 220 -22.35 -12.82 -0.10
CA ASN A 220 -21.55 -14.00 -0.45
C ASN A 220 -22.27 -14.91 -1.47
N THR A 221 -22.89 -14.30 -2.49
CA THR A 221 -23.65 -14.96 -3.54
C THR A 221 -23.27 -14.43 -4.92
N THR A 222 -23.77 -15.08 -5.96
CA THR A 222 -23.61 -14.66 -7.35
C THR A 222 -24.85 -13.89 -7.84
N PRO A 223 -24.75 -13.02 -8.87
CA PRO A 223 -25.85 -12.19 -9.35
C PRO A 223 -27.08 -12.99 -9.82
N ASP A 224 -26.89 -14.19 -10.35
CA ASP A 224 -27.96 -15.09 -10.80
C ASP A 224 -28.80 -15.67 -9.66
N ARG A 225 -28.27 -15.71 -8.42
CA ARG A 225 -28.89 -16.33 -7.24
C ARG A 225 -29.51 -15.34 -6.26
N LEU A 226 -29.55 -14.07 -6.61
CA LEU A 226 -30.14 -13.05 -5.74
C LEU A 226 -31.63 -13.30 -5.52
N THR A 227 -32.04 -13.25 -4.24
CA THR A 227 -33.44 -13.31 -3.81
C THR A 227 -34.12 -11.94 -3.92
N TYR A 228 -35.46 -11.87 -3.76
CA TYR A 228 -36.21 -10.61 -3.81
C TYR A 228 -35.72 -9.60 -2.75
N GLU A 229 -35.51 -10.06 -1.53
CA GLU A 229 -35.05 -9.22 -0.44
C GLU A 229 -33.62 -8.73 -0.64
N GLN A 230 -32.73 -9.57 -1.18
CA GLN A 230 -31.34 -9.18 -1.52
C GLN A 230 -31.30 -8.20 -2.68
N ALA A 231 -32.05 -8.48 -3.75
CA ALA A 231 -32.18 -7.57 -4.88
C ALA A 231 -32.75 -6.21 -4.45
N ALA A 232 -33.75 -6.21 -3.56
CA ALA A 232 -34.34 -4.98 -3.03
C ALA A 232 -33.38 -4.17 -2.16
N VAL A 233 -32.45 -4.82 -1.43
CA VAL A 233 -31.36 -4.10 -0.72
C VAL A 233 -30.43 -3.45 -1.72
N LEU A 234 -29.95 -4.20 -2.74
CA LEU A 234 -28.99 -3.68 -3.72
C LEU A 234 -29.59 -2.53 -4.53
N VAL A 235 -30.80 -2.68 -5.04
CA VAL A 235 -31.50 -1.60 -5.76
C VAL A 235 -31.78 -0.41 -4.82
N GLY A 236 -32.13 -0.69 -3.57
CA GLY A 236 -32.34 0.35 -2.57
C GLY A 236 -31.13 1.22 -2.30
N LEU A 237 -29.91 0.66 -2.39
CA LEU A 237 -28.63 1.37 -2.27
C LEU A 237 -28.43 2.43 -3.34
N LEU A 238 -28.90 2.21 -4.57
CA LEU A 238 -28.67 3.10 -5.72
C LEU A 238 -29.19 4.50 -5.50
N LYS A 239 -30.19 4.68 -4.65
CA LYS A 239 -30.72 5.99 -4.31
C LYS A 239 -29.72 6.85 -3.52
N ALA A 240 -29.00 6.27 -2.58
CA ALA A 240 -27.96 6.93 -1.79
C ALA A 240 -27.10 5.88 -1.06
N THR A 241 -25.98 5.52 -1.65
CA THR A 241 -25.09 4.43 -1.23
C THR A 241 -24.50 4.60 0.17
N SER A 242 -24.41 5.84 0.69
CA SER A 242 -23.96 6.11 2.06
C SER A 242 -25.07 5.98 3.10
N ILE A 243 -26.30 6.42 2.75
CA ILE A 243 -27.45 6.51 3.68
C ILE A 243 -28.10 5.14 3.87
N TYR A 244 -28.21 4.37 2.79
CA TYR A 244 -28.90 3.06 2.79
C TYR A 244 -27.94 1.87 2.87
N ASN A 245 -26.68 2.11 3.20
CA ASN A 245 -25.68 1.04 3.31
C ASN A 245 -26.01 0.09 4.50
N PRO A 246 -26.24 -1.20 4.27
CA PRO A 246 -26.64 -2.13 5.34
C PRO A 246 -25.54 -2.40 6.37
N LEU A 247 -24.25 -2.20 6.00
CA LEU A 247 -23.11 -2.32 6.92
C LEU A 247 -22.98 -1.11 7.86
N LYS A 248 -23.39 0.10 7.39
CA LYS A 248 -23.26 1.34 8.15
C LYS A 248 -24.56 1.77 8.82
N ASN A 249 -25.68 1.59 8.13
CA ASN A 249 -27.00 2.09 8.53
C ASN A 249 -28.07 0.99 8.34
N PRO A 250 -28.03 -0.14 9.08
CA PRO A 250 -28.90 -1.29 8.87
C PRO A 250 -30.40 -0.94 8.95
N LYS A 251 -30.79 -0.01 9.84
CA LYS A 251 -32.19 0.42 9.98
C LYS A 251 -32.70 1.13 8.73
N ASN A 252 -31.94 2.10 8.22
CA ASN A 252 -32.31 2.85 7.00
C ASN A 252 -32.34 1.92 5.79
N SER A 253 -31.40 0.97 5.72
CA SER A 253 -31.34 -0.06 4.68
C SER A 253 -32.59 -0.94 4.69
N LEU A 254 -33.01 -1.41 5.88
CA LEU A 254 -34.22 -2.23 6.04
C LEU A 254 -35.49 -1.49 5.61
N GLU A 255 -35.64 -0.25 6.03
CA GLU A 255 -36.81 0.60 5.65
C GLU A 255 -36.81 0.85 4.12
N ARG A 256 -35.65 1.09 3.52
CA ARG A 256 -35.53 1.31 2.07
C ARG A 256 -35.80 0.03 1.28
N ARG A 257 -35.26 -1.12 1.73
CA ARG A 257 -35.56 -2.45 1.17
C ARG A 257 -37.08 -2.71 1.13
N ASN A 258 -37.75 -2.47 2.26
CA ASN A 258 -39.18 -2.69 2.35
C ASN A 258 -39.96 -1.78 1.38
N THR A 259 -39.51 -0.51 1.23
CA THR A 259 -40.07 0.41 0.22
C THR A 259 -39.89 -0.14 -1.21
N VAL A 260 -38.74 -0.70 -1.54
CA VAL A 260 -38.50 -1.30 -2.87
C VAL A 260 -39.40 -2.52 -3.08
N LEU A 261 -39.55 -3.40 -2.07
CA LEU A 261 -40.46 -4.55 -2.13
C LEU A 261 -41.91 -4.12 -2.35
N ASP A 262 -42.39 -3.03 -1.73
CA ASP A 262 -43.71 -2.46 -1.98
C ASP A 262 -43.88 -1.99 -3.44
N ILE A 263 -42.87 -1.37 -4.01
CA ILE A 263 -42.92 -0.93 -5.41
C ILE A 263 -43.07 -2.14 -6.33
N VAL A 264 -42.19 -3.14 -6.19
CA VAL A 264 -42.20 -4.34 -7.03
C VAL A 264 -43.53 -5.13 -6.86
N TYR A 265 -44.05 -5.17 -5.64
CA TYR A 265 -45.33 -5.80 -5.36
C TYR A 265 -46.50 -5.05 -6.03
N SER A 266 -46.53 -3.72 -6.00
CA SER A 266 -47.57 -2.91 -6.64
C SER A 266 -47.66 -3.13 -8.16
N HIS A 267 -46.55 -3.54 -8.80
CA HIS A 267 -46.48 -3.92 -10.21
C HIS A 267 -46.79 -5.40 -10.44
N HIS A 268 -47.14 -6.17 -9.42
CA HIS A 268 -47.38 -7.63 -9.48
C HIS A 268 -46.17 -8.45 -9.96
N HIS A 269 -44.95 -7.96 -9.73
CA HIS A 269 -43.72 -8.60 -10.20
C HIS A 269 -43.02 -9.44 -9.13
N ILE A 270 -43.55 -9.52 -7.89
CA ILE A 270 -43.13 -10.55 -6.94
C ILE A 270 -43.91 -11.81 -7.26
N VAL A 271 -43.25 -12.84 -7.77
CA VAL A 271 -43.84 -14.09 -8.17
C VAL A 271 -43.38 -15.23 -7.22
N ILE A 272 -44.33 -15.88 -6.55
CA ILE A 272 -44.05 -17.00 -5.65
C ILE A 272 -44.83 -18.21 -6.13
N ASN A 273 -44.18 -19.35 -6.35
CA ASN A 273 -44.79 -20.57 -6.89
C ASN A 273 -45.56 -20.36 -8.20
N GLY A 274 -45.07 -19.45 -9.07
CA GLY A 274 -45.63 -19.19 -10.40
C GLY A 274 -46.88 -18.27 -10.41
N ALA A 275 -47.23 -17.66 -9.29
CA ALA A 275 -48.32 -16.69 -9.17
C ALA A 275 -47.87 -15.38 -8.49
N PRO A 276 -48.50 -14.23 -8.81
CA PRO A 276 -48.24 -12.98 -8.06
C PRO A 276 -48.42 -13.18 -6.56
N ALA A 277 -47.49 -12.63 -5.78
CA ALA A 277 -47.53 -12.78 -4.33
C ALA A 277 -48.76 -12.13 -3.70
N SER A 278 -49.28 -12.78 -2.65
CA SER A 278 -50.31 -12.20 -1.80
C SER A 278 -49.72 -11.16 -0.82
N ALA A 279 -50.56 -10.33 -0.21
CA ALA A 279 -50.14 -9.39 0.81
C ALA A 279 -49.43 -10.05 2.00
N ALA A 280 -49.93 -11.23 2.45
CA ALA A 280 -49.28 -12.00 3.53
C ALA A 280 -47.87 -12.50 3.15
N GLN A 281 -47.64 -12.86 1.89
CA GLN A 281 -46.32 -13.25 1.39
C GLN A 281 -45.36 -12.05 1.30
N LEU A 282 -45.86 -10.88 0.91
CA LEU A 282 -45.08 -9.64 0.97
C LEU A 282 -44.69 -9.31 2.40
N ASP A 283 -45.60 -9.40 3.36
CA ASP A 283 -45.28 -9.15 4.78
C ASP A 283 -44.26 -10.15 5.32
N SER A 284 -44.35 -11.42 4.84
CA SER A 284 -43.33 -12.44 5.15
C SER A 284 -41.95 -12.04 4.62
N LEU A 285 -41.83 -11.60 3.35
CA LEU A 285 -40.57 -11.14 2.79
C LEU A 285 -39.99 -9.90 3.53
N LYS A 286 -40.84 -8.98 3.94
CA LYS A 286 -40.46 -7.80 4.74
C LYS A 286 -40.00 -8.14 6.15
N SER A 287 -40.47 -9.26 6.72
CA SER A 287 -40.05 -9.71 8.05
C SER A 287 -38.68 -10.39 8.08
N ILE A 288 -38.15 -10.83 6.92
CA ILE A 288 -36.82 -11.43 6.83
C ILE A 288 -35.76 -10.39 7.19
N PRO A 289 -34.86 -10.67 8.15
CA PRO A 289 -33.76 -9.76 8.46
C PRO A 289 -32.77 -9.66 7.27
N ILE A 290 -32.01 -8.55 7.19
CA ILE A 290 -30.93 -8.45 6.20
C ILE A 290 -29.74 -9.26 6.73
N GLU A 291 -29.55 -10.45 6.20
CA GLU A 291 -28.39 -11.30 6.50
C GLU A 291 -27.24 -10.93 5.56
N LEU A 292 -26.21 -10.31 6.15
CA LEU A 292 -25.01 -9.94 5.41
C LEU A 292 -24.00 -11.09 5.41
N ALA A 293 -23.18 -11.14 4.38
CA ALA A 293 -22.07 -12.07 4.32
C ALA A 293 -21.23 -11.98 5.60
N PRO A 294 -20.88 -13.12 6.23
CA PRO A 294 -19.95 -13.11 7.33
C PRO A 294 -18.66 -12.45 6.85
N LYS A 295 -18.02 -11.64 7.72
CA LYS A 295 -16.68 -11.13 7.42
C LYS A 295 -15.81 -12.34 7.09
N SER A 296 -15.34 -12.41 5.84
CA SER A 296 -14.55 -13.54 5.39
C SER A 296 -13.29 -13.63 6.26
N ASN A 297 -13.11 -14.75 6.95
CA ASN A 297 -11.85 -15.09 7.62
C ASN A 297 -10.77 -15.53 6.60
N GLY A 298 -11.09 -15.54 5.32
CA GLY A 298 -10.15 -15.71 4.22
C GLY A 298 -9.58 -14.34 3.84
N GLN A 299 -8.27 -14.22 3.81
CA GLN A 299 -7.63 -13.00 3.31
C GLN A 299 -8.19 -12.70 1.91
N SER A 300 -8.81 -11.54 1.75
CA SER A 300 -9.08 -10.99 0.41
C SER A 300 -7.74 -10.94 -0.33
N PRO A 301 -7.70 -11.18 -1.65
CA PRO A 301 -6.46 -10.99 -2.40
C PRO A 301 -5.79 -9.63 -2.12
N ASN A 302 -6.58 -8.62 -1.82
CA ASN A 302 -6.08 -7.29 -1.46
C ASN A 302 -5.55 -7.16 -0.02
N GLU A 303 -5.66 -8.19 0.82
CA GLU A 303 -5.07 -8.21 2.16
C GLU A 303 -3.67 -8.85 2.17
N PHE A 304 -3.28 -9.51 1.07
CA PHE A 304 -1.97 -10.16 0.97
C PHE A 304 -0.88 -9.17 0.55
N ALA A 305 0.25 -9.15 1.28
CA ALA A 305 1.43 -8.32 1.05
C ALA A 305 1.11 -6.84 0.68
N PRO A 306 0.32 -6.10 1.48
CA PRO A 306 -0.17 -4.77 1.10
C PRO A 306 0.95 -3.76 0.87
N TYR A 307 2.01 -3.75 1.68
CA TYR A 307 3.17 -2.87 1.50
C TYR A 307 3.87 -3.11 0.16
N PHE A 308 4.08 -4.38 -0.21
CA PHE A 308 4.67 -4.71 -1.50
C PHE A 308 3.83 -4.22 -2.68
N ARG A 309 2.50 -4.31 -2.57
CA ARG A 309 1.60 -3.81 -3.62
C ARG A 309 1.63 -2.28 -3.75
N ASP A 310 1.70 -1.57 -2.62
CA ASP A 310 1.83 -0.11 -2.66
C ASP A 310 3.14 0.31 -3.33
N GLU A 311 4.23 -0.38 -3.04
CA GLU A 311 5.54 -0.14 -3.66
C GLU A 311 5.57 -0.48 -5.16
N LEU A 312 4.73 -1.42 -5.64
CA LEU A 312 4.62 -1.71 -7.08
C LEU A 312 4.20 -0.50 -7.91
N VAL A 313 3.41 0.41 -7.34
CA VAL A 313 2.98 1.64 -8.03
C VAL A 313 4.19 2.51 -8.34
N GLU A 314 5.03 2.77 -7.33
CA GLU A 314 6.25 3.57 -7.48
C GLU A 314 7.28 2.85 -8.37
N TYR A 315 7.42 1.54 -8.22
CA TYR A 315 8.32 0.74 -9.04
C TYR A 315 7.97 0.77 -10.54
N ILE A 316 6.69 0.70 -10.90
CA ILE A 316 6.21 0.81 -12.29
C ILE A 316 6.44 2.22 -12.82
N ASP A 317 6.22 3.25 -12.00
CA ASP A 317 6.51 4.62 -12.36
C ASP A 317 7.99 4.81 -12.71
N ILE A 318 8.90 4.25 -11.89
CA ILE A 318 10.35 4.26 -12.15
C ILE A 318 10.68 3.52 -13.46
N LEU A 319 10.07 2.36 -13.73
CA LEU A 319 10.30 1.64 -14.99
C LEU A 319 9.87 2.45 -16.22
N CYS A 320 8.76 3.18 -16.14
CA CYS A 320 8.31 4.09 -17.20
C CYS A 320 9.30 5.25 -17.38
N GLU A 321 9.72 5.89 -16.29
CA GLU A 321 10.70 7.01 -16.31
C GLU A 321 12.06 6.60 -16.89
N MET A 322 12.49 5.36 -16.62
CA MET A 322 13.72 4.78 -17.20
C MET A 322 13.56 4.35 -18.67
N GLY A 323 12.35 4.41 -19.25
CA GLY A 323 12.05 3.95 -20.61
C GLY A 323 12.14 2.42 -20.79
N GLU A 324 12.04 1.66 -19.72
CA GLU A 324 12.05 0.18 -19.77
C GLU A 324 10.71 -0.40 -20.25
N VAL A 325 9.62 0.41 -20.22
CA VAL A 325 8.29 0.05 -20.76
C VAL A 325 8.09 0.77 -22.09
N PRO A 326 8.09 0.06 -23.24
CA PRO A 326 7.96 0.69 -24.54
C PRO A 326 6.67 1.50 -24.71
N GLY A 327 6.79 2.76 -25.12
CA GLY A 327 5.67 3.68 -25.35
C GLY A 327 5.23 4.46 -24.11
N TYR A 328 5.90 4.26 -22.98
CA TYR A 328 5.66 4.98 -21.72
C TYR A 328 6.93 5.71 -21.27
N ASP A 329 6.73 6.84 -20.59
CA ASP A 329 7.81 7.69 -20.08
C ASP A 329 7.34 8.49 -18.84
N ALA A 330 8.14 9.43 -18.35
CA ALA A 330 7.82 10.27 -17.20
C ALA A 330 6.52 11.11 -17.37
N THR A 331 6.08 11.35 -18.61
CA THR A 331 4.90 12.17 -18.94
C THR A 331 3.67 11.34 -19.29
N ASN A 332 3.89 10.09 -19.71
CA ASN A 332 2.86 9.13 -20.09
C ASN A 332 3.14 7.81 -19.37
N LYS A 333 2.58 7.65 -18.15
CA LYS A 333 2.76 6.47 -17.29
C LYS A 333 1.62 5.48 -17.47
N LEU A 334 1.87 4.21 -17.17
CA LEU A 334 0.83 3.18 -17.06
C LEU A 334 -0.16 3.55 -15.94
N ASP A 335 -1.45 3.45 -16.20
CA ASP A 335 -2.48 3.59 -15.17
C ASP A 335 -2.89 2.21 -14.64
N LEU A 336 -2.27 1.80 -13.56
CA LEU A 336 -2.56 0.54 -12.87
C LEU A 336 -4.04 0.37 -12.47
N TYR A 337 -4.76 1.47 -12.32
CA TYR A 337 -6.13 1.45 -11.83
C TYR A 337 -7.19 1.38 -12.95
N SER A 338 -6.78 1.53 -14.21
CA SER A 338 -7.72 1.60 -15.33
C SER A 338 -7.33 0.78 -16.55
N ASP A 339 -6.05 0.38 -16.72
CA ASP A 339 -5.53 -0.21 -17.94
C ASP A 339 -5.74 -1.74 -18.05
N GLY A 340 -6.26 -2.40 -16.99
CA GLY A 340 -6.56 -3.83 -17.00
C GLY A 340 -5.34 -4.73 -17.17
N LEU A 341 -4.22 -4.34 -16.52
CA LEU A 341 -2.93 -5.02 -16.66
C LEU A 341 -2.89 -6.34 -15.89
N LYS A 342 -2.09 -7.30 -16.36
CA LYS A 342 -1.68 -8.47 -15.58
C LYS A 342 -0.22 -8.32 -15.20
N ILE A 343 0.04 -8.14 -13.91
CA ILE A 343 1.36 -7.84 -13.34
C ILE A 343 1.88 -9.11 -12.68
N HIS A 344 2.89 -9.73 -13.29
CA HIS A 344 3.57 -10.89 -12.73
C HIS A 344 4.75 -10.44 -11.89
N THR A 345 4.68 -10.69 -10.58
CA THR A 345 5.70 -10.25 -9.63
C THR A 345 6.68 -11.36 -9.28
N THR A 346 7.75 -10.98 -8.59
CA THR A 346 8.78 -11.89 -8.09
C THR A 346 8.46 -12.47 -6.72
N LEU A 347 7.45 -11.93 -6.01
CA LEU A 347 7.06 -12.34 -4.66
C LEU A 347 6.57 -13.80 -4.64
N ASP A 348 7.10 -14.65 -3.74
CA ASP A 348 6.60 -16.01 -3.53
C ASP A 348 5.71 -16.06 -2.28
N THR A 349 4.44 -16.48 -2.44
CA THR A 349 3.46 -16.44 -1.33
C THR A 349 3.86 -17.27 -0.13
N ARG A 350 4.65 -18.32 -0.32
CA ARG A 350 5.10 -19.23 0.75
C ARG A 350 6.27 -18.63 1.52
N LEU A 351 7.22 -17.99 0.80
CA LEU A 351 8.32 -17.26 1.42
C LEU A 351 7.79 -16.05 2.18
N GLN A 352 6.83 -15.33 1.61
CA GLN A 352 6.13 -14.23 2.28
C GLN A 352 5.51 -14.69 3.59
N LYS A 353 4.79 -15.82 3.58
CA LYS A 353 4.17 -16.38 4.78
C LYS A 353 5.21 -16.75 5.85
N TYR A 354 6.34 -17.37 5.48
CA TYR A 354 7.40 -17.65 6.43
C TYR A 354 8.01 -16.38 7.03
N ALA A 355 8.10 -15.32 6.24
CA ALA A 355 8.54 -14.01 6.73
C ALA A 355 7.52 -13.40 7.72
N GLU A 356 6.23 -13.40 7.38
CA GLU A 356 5.15 -12.93 8.26
C GLU A 356 5.13 -13.67 9.59
N GLU A 357 5.19 -15.01 9.56
CA GLU A 357 5.24 -15.86 10.76
C GLU A 357 6.46 -15.55 11.64
N ALA A 358 7.65 -15.38 11.04
CA ALA A 358 8.88 -15.06 11.77
C ALA A 358 8.81 -13.65 12.40
N VAL A 359 8.33 -12.64 11.64
CA VAL A 359 8.15 -11.28 12.14
C VAL A 359 7.15 -11.26 13.29
N MET A 360 5.94 -11.80 13.10
CA MET A 360 4.88 -11.76 14.11
C MET A 360 5.28 -12.50 15.38
N LYS A 361 5.90 -13.67 15.27
CA LYS A 361 6.39 -14.45 16.41
C LYS A 361 7.42 -13.66 17.25
N LYS A 362 8.42 -13.08 16.58
CA LYS A 362 9.47 -12.33 17.28
C LYS A 362 8.96 -11.02 17.83
N MET A 363 8.21 -10.26 17.04
CA MET A 363 7.71 -8.94 17.45
C MET A 363 6.71 -9.03 18.59
N LYS A 364 5.84 -10.05 18.63
CA LYS A 364 4.97 -10.33 19.79
C LYS A 364 5.77 -10.54 21.07
N SER A 365 6.84 -11.35 21.01
CA SER A 365 7.73 -11.58 22.15
C SER A 365 8.51 -10.33 22.55
N LEU A 366 9.04 -9.60 21.57
CA LEU A 366 9.80 -8.38 21.79
C LEU A 366 8.94 -7.28 22.44
N GLN A 367 7.69 -7.14 21.97
CA GLN A 367 6.74 -6.18 22.54
C GLN A 367 6.44 -6.46 24.01
N LYS A 368 6.26 -7.74 24.37
CA LYS A 368 6.08 -8.14 25.76
C LYS A 368 7.30 -7.73 26.61
N GLN A 369 8.51 -7.96 26.10
CA GLN A 369 9.74 -7.53 26.76
C GLN A 369 9.84 -6.01 26.85
N PHE A 370 9.41 -5.27 25.83
CA PHE A 370 9.39 -3.82 25.81
C PHE A 370 8.46 -3.24 26.90
N TYR A 371 7.27 -3.77 27.03
CA TYR A 371 6.34 -3.38 28.09
C TYR A 371 6.87 -3.72 29.48
N ALA A 372 7.47 -4.89 29.67
CA ALA A 372 8.10 -5.26 30.94
C ALA A 372 9.30 -4.36 31.29
N HIS A 373 10.08 -3.95 30.27
CA HIS A 373 11.25 -3.10 30.44
C HIS A 373 10.89 -1.67 30.87
N TRP A 374 9.83 -1.10 30.26
CA TRP A 374 9.39 0.26 30.52
C TRP A 374 8.35 0.36 31.64
N GLY A 375 7.54 -0.68 31.87
CA GLY A 375 6.43 -0.67 32.85
C GLY A 375 5.52 0.54 32.61
N ASN A 376 5.28 1.29 33.66
CA ASN A 376 4.49 2.53 33.63
C ASN A 376 5.30 3.78 33.22
N THR A 377 6.63 3.65 33.07
CA THR A 377 7.48 4.77 32.67
C THR A 377 7.29 5.09 31.19
N PRO A 378 7.06 6.35 30.79
CA PRO A 378 7.02 6.74 29.38
C PRO A 378 8.32 6.42 28.65
N PRO A 379 8.28 5.73 27.49
CA PRO A 379 9.49 5.42 26.74
C PRO A 379 10.07 6.62 25.98
N TRP A 380 9.30 7.68 25.74
CA TRP A 380 9.75 8.90 25.04
C TRP A 380 10.60 9.78 25.96
N GLN A 381 11.88 9.45 26.03
CA GLN A 381 12.85 10.12 26.88
C GLN A 381 14.01 10.73 26.06
N ASP A 382 14.58 11.81 26.57
CA ASP A 382 15.80 12.42 26.03
C ASP A 382 17.06 11.60 26.42
N SER A 383 18.20 12.00 25.89
CA SER A 383 19.49 11.36 26.19
C SER A 383 19.92 11.40 27.69
N LYS A 384 19.20 12.18 28.49
CA LYS A 384 19.41 12.27 29.97
C LYS A 384 18.34 11.49 30.74
N HIS A 385 17.58 10.64 30.07
CA HIS A 385 16.48 9.83 30.63
C HIS A 385 15.36 10.66 31.25
N ARG A 386 15.11 11.87 30.74
CA ARG A 386 13.97 12.70 31.14
C ARG A 386 12.90 12.60 30.10
N GLU A 387 11.64 12.58 30.51
CA GLU A 387 10.52 12.62 29.58
C GLU A 387 10.61 13.84 28.66
N ILE A 388 10.38 13.65 27.37
CA ILE A 388 10.36 14.72 26.37
C ILE A 388 9.06 15.49 26.55
N PRO A 389 9.11 16.80 26.88
CA PRO A 389 7.90 17.60 27.10
C PRO A 389 7.00 17.62 25.86
N ASP A 390 5.69 17.61 26.08
CA ASP A 390 4.66 17.71 25.02
C ASP A 390 4.80 16.69 23.89
N PHE A 391 5.46 15.53 24.12
CA PHE A 391 5.70 14.53 23.08
C PHE A 391 4.39 14.02 22.48
N ILE A 392 3.45 13.58 23.29
CA ILE A 392 2.14 13.06 22.87
C ILE A 392 1.29 14.18 22.26
N GLU A 393 1.28 15.37 22.87
CA GLU A 393 0.57 16.55 22.38
C GLU A 393 1.03 16.98 20.98
N ASN A 394 2.33 16.91 20.72
CA ASN A 394 2.90 17.23 19.42
C ASN A 394 2.52 16.20 18.36
N ILE A 395 2.37 14.93 18.71
CA ILE A 395 1.82 13.90 17.82
C ILE A 395 0.33 14.16 17.60
N ALA A 396 -0.44 14.41 18.66
CA ALA A 396 -1.86 14.67 18.61
C ALA A 396 -2.21 15.83 17.66
N LYS A 397 -1.44 16.91 17.70
CA LYS A 397 -1.60 18.08 16.82
C LYS A 397 -1.53 17.75 15.32
N LYS A 398 -0.87 16.65 14.94
CA LYS A 398 -0.73 16.20 13.55
C LYS A 398 -1.89 15.31 13.10
N THR A 399 -2.71 14.81 14.02
CA THR A 399 -3.84 13.92 13.69
C THR A 399 -4.96 14.65 12.95
N SER A 400 -5.68 13.93 12.10
CA SER A 400 -6.85 14.44 11.39
C SER A 400 -7.95 14.89 12.34
N GLU A 401 -8.10 14.22 13.46
CA GLU A 401 -9.09 14.56 14.49
C GLU A 401 -8.79 15.93 15.14
N TYR A 402 -7.53 16.16 15.54
CA TYR A 402 -7.13 17.47 16.06
C TYR A 402 -7.37 18.58 15.04
N GLN A 403 -6.99 18.36 13.76
CA GLN A 403 -7.17 19.33 12.68
C GLN A 403 -8.66 19.60 12.42
N ARG A 404 -9.53 18.59 12.52
CA ARG A 404 -10.98 18.70 12.42
C ARG A 404 -11.56 19.55 13.57
N LEU A 405 -11.13 19.27 14.80
CA LEU A 405 -11.56 20.03 15.99
C LEU A 405 -11.07 21.48 15.92
N LYS A 406 -9.81 21.71 15.54
CA LYS A 406 -9.25 23.05 15.35
C LYS A 406 -10.07 23.86 14.33
N LYS A 407 -10.46 23.24 13.20
CA LYS A 407 -11.32 23.89 12.21
C LYS A 407 -12.72 24.20 12.74
N LYS A 408 -13.25 23.34 13.64
CA LYS A 408 -14.62 23.47 14.19
C LYS A 408 -14.71 24.52 15.30
N TYR A 409 -13.72 24.56 16.18
CA TYR A 409 -13.75 25.38 17.39
C TYR A 409 -12.83 26.60 17.31
N SER A 410 -12.22 26.83 16.16
CA SER A 410 -11.25 27.89 15.90
C SER A 410 -10.19 27.91 17.00
N ASP A 411 -9.38 28.54 17.41
CA ASP A 411 -8.31 28.39 18.41
C ASP A 411 -8.77 28.29 19.88
N ASN A 412 -10.01 27.84 20.15
CA ASN A 412 -10.46 27.54 21.52
C ASN A 412 -9.82 26.20 21.97
N THR A 413 -8.67 26.32 22.65
CA THR A 413 -7.86 25.19 23.13
C THR A 413 -8.63 24.31 24.11
N ASP A 414 -9.38 24.88 25.03
CA ASP A 414 -10.13 24.15 26.09
C ASP A 414 -11.16 23.19 25.46
N SER A 415 -11.86 23.66 24.39
CA SER A 415 -12.81 22.81 23.69
C SER A 415 -12.11 21.70 22.92
N ILE A 416 -10.95 21.99 22.30
CA ILE A 416 -10.17 21.00 21.58
C ILE A 416 -9.66 19.95 22.55
N ASP A 417 -9.07 20.35 23.67
CA ASP A 417 -8.53 19.46 24.69
C ASP A 417 -9.64 18.59 25.31
N TYR A 418 -10.80 19.15 25.58
CA TYR A 418 -11.95 18.40 26.08
C TYR A 418 -12.33 17.26 25.14
N TYR A 419 -12.50 17.54 23.83
CA TYR A 419 -12.88 16.49 22.87
C TYR A 419 -11.74 15.51 22.56
N MET A 420 -10.47 15.93 22.61
CA MET A 420 -9.32 15.03 22.47
C MET A 420 -9.18 14.04 23.63
N ASN A 421 -9.68 14.43 24.83
CA ASN A 421 -9.67 13.57 26.03
C ASN A 421 -11.01 12.87 26.29
N LEU A 422 -12.05 13.07 25.43
CA LEU A 422 -13.33 12.40 25.60
C LEU A 422 -13.25 10.94 25.14
N PRO A 423 -13.54 9.95 26.01
CA PRO A 423 -13.55 8.55 25.63
C PRO A 423 -14.59 8.23 24.56
N HIS A 424 -14.20 7.39 23.61
CA HIS A 424 -15.07 6.87 22.53
C HIS A 424 -14.53 5.51 22.06
N PRO A 425 -15.35 4.69 21.38
CA PRO A 425 -14.91 3.42 20.85
C PRO A 425 -13.78 3.59 19.81
N VAL A 426 -12.58 3.10 20.10
CA VAL A 426 -11.41 3.15 19.20
C VAL A 426 -10.98 1.72 18.85
N LYS A 427 -10.85 1.42 17.55
CA LYS A 427 -10.23 0.17 17.08
C LYS A 427 -8.72 0.28 17.25
N VAL A 428 -8.13 -0.57 18.07
CA VAL A 428 -6.70 -0.63 18.32
C VAL A 428 -6.11 -1.97 17.96
N PHE A 429 -4.85 -1.96 17.54
CA PHE A 429 -4.09 -3.17 17.24
C PHE A 429 -3.67 -3.91 18.51
N SER A 430 -3.68 -5.25 18.47
CA SER A 430 -2.95 -6.11 19.38
C SER A 430 -2.43 -7.33 18.63
N TYR A 431 -1.42 -8.02 19.17
CA TYR A 431 -0.89 -9.25 18.54
C TYR A 431 -1.87 -10.45 18.54
N ASP A 432 -3.02 -10.29 19.18
CA ASP A 432 -4.11 -11.27 19.19
C ASP A 432 -5.29 -10.83 18.30
N GLY A 433 -5.09 -9.79 17.49
CA GLY A 433 -6.08 -9.20 16.58
C GLY A 433 -6.52 -7.82 17.03
N HIS A 434 -7.24 -7.11 16.15
CA HIS A 434 -7.79 -5.79 16.46
C HIS A 434 -8.93 -5.90 17.48
N THR A 435 -8.94 -5.00 18.46
CA THR A 435 -9.99 -4.88 19.49
C THR A 435 -10.53 -3.46 19.53
N VAL A 436 -11.80 -3.31 19.93
CA VAL A 436 -12.39 -1.99 20.19
C VAL A 436 -12.29 -1.73 21.68
N LYS A 437 -11.68 -0.61 22.04
CA LYS A 437 -11.56 -0.14 23.43
C LYS A 437 -12.17 1.25 23.57
N GLU A 438 -12.73 1.53 24.72
CA GLU A 438 -13.16 2.88 25.10
C GLU A 438 -11.91 3.68 25.52
N LEU A 439 -11.42 4.51 24.61
CA LEU A 439 -10.21 5.34 24.81
C LEU A 439 -10.48 6.75 24.29
N SER A 440 -9.82 7.72 24.92
CA SER A 440 -9.71 9.05 24.31
C SER A 440 -8.74 9.03 23.12
N THR A 441 -8.79 10.04 22.26
CA THR A 441 -7.81 10.17 21.17
C THR A 441 -6.39 10.27 21.74
N MET A 442 -6.20 10.98 22.86
CA MET A 442 -4.90 11.10 23.53
C MET A 442 -4.41 9.75 24.06
N ASP A 443 -5.28 8.93 24.65
CA ASP A 443 -4.91 7.61 25.17
C ASP A 443 -4.64 6.62 24.05
N SER A 444 -5.38 6.70 22.95
CA SER A 444 -5.11 5.89 21.77
C SER A 444 -3.70 6.18 21.19
N ILE A 445 -3.29 7.45 21.15
CA ILE A 445 -1.92 7.83 20.72
C ILE A 445 -0.89 7.28 21.70
N ARG A 446 -1.08 7.43 23.02
CA ARG A 446 -0.18 6.86 24.04
C ARG A 446 -0.06 5.34 23.93
N TYR A 447 -1.14 4.66 23.60
CA TYR A 447 -1.15 3.22 23.40
C TYR A 447 -0.36 2.82 22.15
N MET A 448 -0.64 3.48 21.01
CA MET A 448 -0.11 3.10 19.71
C MET A 448 1.38 3.41 19.55
N VAL A 449 1.86 4.55 20.10
CA VAL A 449 3.26 4.98 19.97
C VAL A 449 4.24 4.05 20.70
N ARG A 450 3.76 3.20 21.59
CA ARG A 450 4.60 2.23 22.35
C ARG A 450 4.91 0.94 21.59
N PHE A 451 4.36 0.77 20.39
CA PHE A 451 4.67 -0.42 19.58
C PHE A 451 6.04 -0.32 18.94
N MET A 452 6.72 -1.48 18.91
CA MET A 452 7.94 -1.66 18.13
C MET A 452 7.56 -2.09 16.71
N HIS A 453 8.23 -1.55 15.73
CA HIS A 453 8.02 -1.76 14.30
C HIS A 453 9.11 -2.65 13.70
N CYS A 454 8.84 -3.21 12.54
CA CYS A 454 9.75 -4.10 11.84
C CYS A 454 9.63 -3.93 10.32
N GLY A 455 10.78 -3.86 9.62
CA GLY A 455 10.88 -4.09 8.19
C GLY A 455 11.62 -5.42 7.94
N PHE A 456 11.15 -6.22 7.00
CA PHE A 456 11.82 -7.45 6.55
C PHE A 456 11.74 -7.59 5.03
N ILE A 457 12.88 -7.89 4.40
CA ILE A 457 12.96 -8.17 2.97
C ILE A 457 13.85 -9.38 2.70
N ALA A 458 13.50 -10.17 1.66
CA ALA A 458 14.34 -11.25 1.18
C ALA A 458 14.56 -11.14 -0.33
N ILE A 459 15.82 -11.22 -0.78
CA ILE A 459 16.24 -11.03 -2.18
C ILE A 459 17.13 -12.20 -2.61
N GLU A 460 16.91 -12.74 -3.80
CA GLU A 460 17.83 -13.68 -4.44
C GLU A 460 19.04 -12.94 -5.03
N PRO A 461 20.29 -13.24 -4.62
CA PRO A 461 21.45 -12.46 -5.04
C PRO A 461 21.74 -12.54 -6.55
N ASP A 462 21.48 -13.67 -7.18
CA ASP A 462 21.80 -13.93 -8.59
C ASP A 462 20.73 -13.41 -9.55
N THR A 463 19.45 -13.46 -9.20
CA THR A 463 18.35 -12.93 -10.02
C THR A 463 17.97 -11.51 -9.66
N ARG A 464 18.27 -11.07 -8.46
CA ARG A 464 17.80 -9.81 -7.82
C ARG A 464 16.31 -9.76 -7.57
N GLU A 465 15.64 -10.89 -7.66
CA GLU A 465 14.21 -10.98 -7.40
C GLU A 465 13.89 -10.82 -5.92
N VAL A 466 12.96 -9.93 -5.60
CA VAL A 466 12.41 -9.75 -4.26
C VAL A 466 11.42 -10.87 -3.98
N LYS A 467 11.67 -11.69 -2.97
CA LYS A 467 10.89 -12.90 -2.65
C LYS A 467 9.93 -12.76 -1.48
N ALA A 468 10.22 -11.83 -0.55
CA ALA A 468 9.35 -11.49 0.58
C ALA A 468 9.52 -10.02 0.95
N TRP A 469 8.43 -9.40 1.42
CA TRP A 469 8.37 -7.97 1.76
C TRP A 469 7.39 -7.72 2.90
N ILE A 470 7.88 -7.33 4.06
CA ILE A 470 7.08 -6.97 5.23
C ILE A 470 7.45 -5.55 5.64
N GLY A 471 6.62 -4.56 5.33
CA GLY A 471 6.90 -3.15 5.62
C GLY A 471 6.69 -2.77 7.07
N ASN A 472 5.79 -3.45 7.78
CA ASN A 472 5.55 -3.25 9.21
C ASN A 472 4.76 -4.42 9.82
N ILE A 473 4.43 -4.34 11.12
CA ILE A 473 3.73 -5.37 11.88
C ILE A 473 2.22 -5.46 11.56
N ASP A 474 1.59 -4.39 11.13
CA ASP A 474 0.16 -4.34 10.77
C ASP A 474 -0.12 -3.17 9.82
N TYR A 475 -0.62 -3.47 8.63
CA TYR A 475 -0.87 -2.47 7.58
C TYR A 475 -2.07 -1.58 7.88
N ASP A 476 -3.14 -2.16 8.45
CA ASP A 476 -4.37 -1.41 8.78
C ASP A 476 -4.12 -0.29 9.79
N THR A 477 -3.13 -0.48 10.65
CA THR A 477 -2.77 0.46 11.71
C THR A 477 -1.63 1.39 11.30
N TRP A 478 -0.60 0.83 10.65
CA TRP A 478 0.61 1.54 10.22
C TRP A 478 0.93 1.21 8.76
N ASN A 479 0.49 2.05 7.85
CA ASN A 479 0.77 1.93 6.42
C ASN A 479 2.16 2.48 6.02
N PHE A 480 2.96 2.93 7.00
CA PHE A 480 4.33 3.38 6.78
C PHE A 480 5.26 2.18 6.57
N ASP A 481 5.95 2.14 5.42
CA ASP A 481 6.84 1.04 5.04
C ASP A 481 8.27 1.28 5.54
N ASN A 482 8.75 0.40 6.46
CA ASN A 482 10.10 0.48 7.00
C ASN A 482 11.17 -0.15 6.09
N ILE A 483 10.80 -0.69 4.93
CA ILE A 483 11.77 -1.19 3.95
C ILE A 483 12.35 -0.04 3.13
N THR A 484 11.50 0.91 2.72
CA THR A 484 11.88 2.10 1.94
C THR A 484 12.14 3.32 2.82
N ALA A 485 11.75 3.27 4.09
CA ALA A 485 12.03 4.32 5.06
C ALA A 485 13.54 4.39 5.39
N LYS A 486 14.01 5.61 5.63
CA LYS A 486 15.43 5.86 5.90
C LYS A 486 15.72 5.76 7.39
N HIS A 487 16.56 4.80 7.76
CA HIS A 487 17.00 4.54 9.13
C HIS A 487 18.52 4.53 9.25
N GLN A 488 19.07 4.71 10.45
CA GLN A 488 20.50 4.72 10.67
C GLN A 488 21.05 3.28 10.73
N PRO A 489 21.90 2.85 9.75
CA PRO A 489 22.32 1.43 9.61
C PRO A 489 23.28 0.95 10.68
N GLY A 490 23.95 1.88 11.37
CA GLY A 490 24.99 1.54 12.32
C GLY A 490 26.05 0.61 11.70
N SER A 491 26.47 -0.39 12.43
CA SER A 491 27.56 -1.30 12.02
C SER A 491 27.29 -2.15 10.78
N THR A 492 26.09 -2.18 10.21
CA THR A 492 25.88 -2.84 8.91
C THR A 492 26.53 -2.06 7.78
N PHE A 493 26.72 -0.75 7.92
CA PHE A 493 27.45 0.09 6.98
C PHE A 493 28.93 -0.26 6.85
N LYS A 494 29.52 -0.96 7.83
CA LYS A 494 30.90 -1.46 7.76
C LYS A 494 31.15 -2.37 6.54
N LEU A 495 30.10 -2.90 5.92
CA LEU A 495 30.23 -3.59 4.64
C LEU A 495 31.06 -2.76 3.65
N PHE A 496 30.70 -1.50 3.45
CA PHE A 496 31.35 -0.61 2.47
C PHE A 496 32.78 -0.24 2.86
N VAL A 497 33.02 -0.03 4.17
CA VAL A 497 34.37 0.29 4.70
C VAL A 497 35.32 -0.86 4.40
N TYR A 498 34.92 -2.09 4.71
CA TYR A 498 35.79 -3.24 4.52
C TYR A 498 35.86 -3.70 3.05
N THR A 499 34.79 -3.48 2.27
CA THR A 499 34.84 -3.70 0.82
C THR A 499 35.88 -2.80 0.17
N GLU A 500 35.87 -1.50 0.52
CA GLU A 500 36.87 -0.57 -0.02
C GLU A 500 38.29 -0.92 0.46
N ALA A 501 38.43 -1.39 1.69
CA ALA A 501 39.71 -1.90 2.18
C ALA A 501 40.24 -3.08 1.32
N MET A 502 39.37 -4.03 0.95
CA MET A 502 39.72 -5.16 0.07
C MET A 502 40.04 -4.65 -1.36
N ASN A 503 39.33 -3.63 -1.85
CA ASN A 503 39.58 -3.03 -3.16
C ASN A 503 40.99 -2.40 -3.25
N GLN A 504 41.45 -1.79 -2.14
CA GLN A 504 42.78 -1.19 -2.05
C GLN A 504 43.87 -2.18 -1.63
N GLY A 505 43.56 -3.48 -1.58
CA GLY A 505 44.56 -4.56 -1.41
C GLY A 505 44.75 -5.05 0.02
N MET A 506 43.98 -4.54 1.00
CA MET A 506 43.95 -5.18 2.32
C MET A 506 43.29 -6.57 2.20
N THR A 507 43.54 -7.41 3.19
CA THR A 507 43.03 -8.79 3.25
C THR A 507 42.36 -9.04 4.61
N PRO A 508 41.55 -10.09 4.75
CA PRO A 508 41.07 -10.54 6.05
C PRO A 508 42.15 -10.72 7.13
N CYS A 509 43.37 -11.02 6.71
CA CYS A 509 44.54 -11.21 7.57
C CYS A 509 45.32 -9.92 7.89
N THR A 510 45.05 -8.84 7.24
CA THR A 510 45.63 -7.51 7.58
C THR A 510 45.36 -7.18 9.05
N ARG A 511 46.40 -6.77 9.81
CA ARG A 511 46.25 -6.45 11.23
C ARG A 511 46.12 -4.96 11.47
N LYS A 512 45.32 -4.60 12.45
CA LYS A 512 45.10 -3.23 12.94
C LYS A 512 44.98 -3.23 14.46
N LEU A 513 45.54 -2.21 15.09
CA LEU A 513 45.53 -2.03 16.53
C LEU A 513 44.16 -1.52 17.00
N ASP A 514 43.50 -2.23 17.91
CA ASP A 514 42.31 -1.77 18.64
C ASP A 514 42.76 -0.89 19.81
N SER A 515 42.82 0.42 19.61
CA SER A 515 43.22 1.36 20.65
C SER A 515 42.45 2.64 20.57
N TRP A 516 42.47 3.40 21.63
CA TRP A 516 41.89 4.73 21.70
C TRP A 516 42.42 5.65 20.59
N ALA A 517 41.56 6.41 19.95
CA ALA A 517 41.90 7.44 19.01
C ALA A 517 40.81 8.52 18.96
N SER A 518 41.18 9.76 18.75
CA SER A 518 40.29 10.90 18.70
C SER A 518 40.46 11.65 17.39
N TYR A 519 39.36 12.04 16.77
CA TYR A 519 39.36 12.69 15.45
C TYR A 519 38.59 14.00 15.51
N LYS A 520 39.07 15.00 14.77
CA LYS A 520 38.39 16.30 14.65
C LYS A 520 37.94 16.51 13.23
N GLU A 521 36.69 16.92 13.03
CA GLU A 521 36.23 17.42 11.73
C GLU A 521 36.59 18.88 11.55
N PRO A 522 36.80 19.35 10.31
CA PRO A 522 37.01 20.77 10.03
C PRO A 522 35.78 21.56 10.48
N GLY A 523 35.99 22.54 11.38
CA GLY A 523 34.91 23.40 11.89
C GLY A 523 34.27 22.95 13.21
N ASP A 524 34.55 21.72 13.69
CA ASP A 524 34.05 21.28 14.98
C ASP A 524 34.89 21.76 16.16
N ASP A 525 34.28 22.22 17.24
CA ASP A 525 34.94 22.62 18.46
C ASP A 525 35.45 21.41 19.26
N LYS A 526 34.78 20.27 19.15
CA LYS A 526 35.06 19.04 19.91
C LYS A 526 35.58 17.93 19.03
N ALA A 527 36.59 17.22 19.52
CA ALA A 527 37.04 16.00 18.88
C ALA A 527 36.07 14.84 19.18
N TRP A 528 35.84 13.97 18.20
CA TRP A 528 35.02 12.77 18.32
C TRP A 528 35.90 11.55 18.56
N THR A 529 35.52 10.73 19.56
CA THR A 529 36.19 9.47 19.89
C THR A 529 35.24 8.31 19.66
N PRO A 530 35.52 7.43 18.69
CA PRO A 530 34.72 6.20 18.51
C PRO A 530 35.00 5.21 19.65
N HIS A 531 33.99 4.88 20.44
CA HIS A 531 34.06 3.84 21.46
C HIS A 531 33.59 2.49 20.89
N ASN A 532 34.23 1.40 21.32
CA ASN A 532 33.71 0.05 21.08
C ASN A 532 32.40 -0.18 21.85
N ALA A 533 31.59 -1.14 21.44
CA ALA A 533 30.27 -1.38 22.03
C ALA A 533 30.33 -1.77 23.53
N ASN A 534 31.43 -2.40 23.95
CA ASN A 534 31.70 -2.74 25.35
C ASN A 534 32.37 -1.60 26.14
N GLY A 535 32.63 -0.44 25.52
CA GLY A 535 33.25 0.72 26.12
C GLY A 535 34.78 0.60 26.37
N THR A 536 35.42 -0.49 25.97
CA THR A 536 36.85 -0.75 26.21
C THR A 536 37.62 -0.92 24.89
N PHE A 537 38.95 -0.78 24.96
CA PHE A 537 39.90 -1.11 23.91
C PHE A 537 40.79 -2.25 24.39
N SER A 538 41.13 -3.14 23.46
CA SER A 538 41.98 -4.30 23.81
C SER A 538 43.48 -3.94 23.84
N ASP A 539 43.86 -2.84 23.22
CA ASP A 539 45.22 -2.38 23.01
C ASP A 539 46.12 -3.44 22.35
N THR A 540 45.52 -4.31 21.57
CA THR A 540 46.18 -5.35 20.81
C THR A 540 45.91 -5.28 19.33
N GLU A 541 46.83 -5.80 18.52
CA GLU A 541 46.57 -5.98 17.09
C GLU A 541 45.67 -7.17 16.84
N MET A 542 44.70 -6.98 15.98
CA MET A 542 43.82 -8.06 15.52
C MET A 542 43.65 -8.04 13.99
N THR A 543 43.31 -9.17 13.43
CA THR A 543 43.02 -9.30 12.02
C THR A 543 41.73 -8.56 11.65
N LEU A 544 41.59 -8.09 10.39
CA LEU A 544 40.34 -7.49 9.91
C LEU A 544 39.17 -8.50 9.99
N LYS A 545 39.44 -9.81 9.82
CA LYS A 545 38.43 -10.86 9.99
C LYS A 545 37.87 -10.85 11.41
N ARG A 546 38.71 -10.83 12.45
CA ARG A 546 38.28 -10.74 13.85
C ARG A 546 37.59 -9.41 14.16
N ALA A 547 38.15 -8.28 13.69
CA ALA A 547 37.60 -6.95 13.89
C ALA A 547 36.21 -6.79 13.30
N PHE A 548 35.96 -7.34 12.09
CA PHE A 548 34.67 -7.33 11.43
C PHE A 548 33.64 -8.22 12.17
N ALA A 549 34.05 -9.44 12.53
CA ALA A 549 33.20 -10.39 13.26
C ALA A 549 32.73 -9.84 14.61
N SER A 550 33.65 -9.27 15.40
CA SER A 550 33.36 -8.62 16.69
C SER A 550 32.85 -7.17 16.54
N SER A 551 32.73 -6.67 15.32
CA SER A 551 32.22 -5.32 15.03
C SER A 551 32.97 -4.18 15.73
N ILE A 552 34.30 -4.27 15.86
CA ILE A 552 35.15 -3.29 16.57
C ILE A 552 35.09 -1.94 15.88
N ASN A 553 34.70 -0.88 16.62
CA ASN A 553 34.49 0.44 16.07
C ASN A 553 35.82 1.18 15.83
N SER A 554 36.78 1.10 16.77
CA SER A 554 38.08 1.74 16.65
C SER A 554 38.84 1.30 15.40
N VAL A 555 38.82 -0.01 15.12
CA VAL A 555 39.44 -0.60 13.91
C VAL A 555 38.71 -0.17 12.64
N ALA A 556 37.37 -0.21 12.63
CA ALA A 556 36.56 0.18 11.46
C ALA A 556 36.82 1.65 11.06
N VAL A 557 36.93 2.56 12.04
CA VAL A 557 37.26 3.96 11.77
C VAL A 557 38.70 4.12 11.25
N LYS A 558 39.67 3.44 11.84
CA LYS A 558 41.07 3.48 11.37
C LYS A 558 41.18 3.01 9.92
N VAL A 559 40.57 1.87 9.60
CA VAL A 559 40.52 1.34 8.24
C VAL A 559 39.83 2.33 7.31
N GLY A 560 38.67 2.85 7.69
CA GLY A 560 37.90 3.79 6.87
C GLY A 560 38.62 5.09 6.59
N LEU A 561 39.38 5.62 7.54
CA LEU A 561 40.18 6.83 7.32
C LEU A 561 41.40 6.55 6.44
N GLU A 562 42.01 5.37 6.53
CA GLU A 562 43.11 4.96 5.69
C GLU A 562 42.69 4.78 4.23
N VAL A 563 41.55 4.18 3.96
CA VAL A 563 41.04 3.99 2.58
C VAL A 563 40.36 5.24 2.03
N GLY A 564 39.97 6.16 2.91
CA GLY A 564 39.36 7.46 2.55
C GLY A 564 37.83 7.42 2.52
N VAL A 565 37.23 8.35 3.27
CA VAL A 565 35.76 8.47 3.41
C VAL A 565 35.05 8.59 2.06
N LYS A 566 35.59 9.38 1.15
CA LYS A 566 35.03 9.60 -0.20
C LYS A 566 35.03 8.30 -1.02
N ASN A 567 36.05 7.48 -0.92
CA ASN A 567 36.12 6.19 -1.61
C ASN A 567 35.07 5.22 -1.07
N ILE A 568 34.85 5.20 0.25
CA ILE A 568 33.78 4.40 0.89
C ILE A 568 32.41 4.81 0.36
N ILE A 569 32.14 6.12 0.26
CA ILE A 569 30.87 6.64 -0.28
C ILE A 569 30.71 6.21 -1.73
N ASN A 570 31.74 6.31 -2.55
CA ASN A 570 31.70 5.87 -3.95
C ASN A 570 31.42 4.36 -4.04
N THR A 571 32.09 3.53 -3.24
CA THR A 571 31.85 2.09 -3.16
C THR A 571 30.42 1.79 -2.74
N ALA A 572 29.85 2.52 -1.77
CA ALA A 572 28.47 2.37 -1.37
C ALA A 572 27.50 2.68 -2.53
N HIS A 573 27.71 3.76 -3.28
CA HIS A 573 26.90 4.12 -4.44
C HIS A 573 27.05 3.09 -5.58
N GLU A 574 28.26 2.61 -5.87
CA GLU A 574 28.48 1.55 -6.88
C GLU A 574 27.76 0.25 -6.50
N MET A 575 27.65 -0.07 -5.20
CA MET A 575 26.96 -1.24 -4.69
C MET A 575 25.45 -1.04 -4.55
N GLY A 576 24.91 0.16 -4.86
CA GLY A 576 23.46 0.38 -4.99
C GLY A 576 22.80 1.31 -3.96
N ILE A 577 23.56 1.97 -3.08
CA ILE A 577 23.00 3.03 -2.22
C ILE A 577 22.73 4.26 -3.07
N GLN A 578 21.47 4.65 -3.19
CA GLN A 578 21.04 5.86 -3.90
C GLN A 578 20.88 7.06 -2.95
N THR A 579 20.59 6.75 -1.68
CA THR A 579 20.43 7.77 -0.63
C THR A 579 21.70 8.62 -0.51
N PRO A 580 21.59 9.96 -0.50
CA PRO A 580 22.74 10.84 -0.33
C PRO A 580 23.48 10.58 0.99
N LEU A 581 24.76 10.33 0.93
CA LEU A 581 25.61 10.05 2.06
C LEU A 581 26.43 11.26 2.48
N LYS A 582 26.46 11.54 3.78
CA LYS A 582 27.22 12.68 4.32
C LYS A 582 28.71 12.31 4.40
N GLU A 583 29.59 13.15 3.81
CA GLU A 583 31.03 13.01 3.93
C GLU A 583 31.50 13.43 5.33
N ALA A 584 31.55 12.47 6.25
CA ALA A 584 31.99 12.63 7.62
C ALA A 584 32.75 11.39 8.10
N LYS A 585 33.71 11.52 9.00
CA LYS A 585 34.51 10.39 9.54
C LYS A 585 33.62 9.36 10.25
N SER A 586 32.52 9.81 10.85
CA SER A 586 31.53 8.95 11.53
C SER A 586 30.76 8.01 10.59
N ILE A 587 30.79 8.26 9.26
CA ILE A 587 30.14 7.36 8.28
C ILE A 587 30.71 5.94 8.33
N CYS A 588 31.98 5.79 8.75
CA CYS A 588 32.60 4.48 8.94
C CYS A 588 31.86 3.61 9.96
N LEU A 589 31.00 4.21 10.79
CA LEU A 589 30.13 3.52 11.75
C LEU A 589 28.65 3.59 11.37
N GLY A 590 28.30 4.06 10.16
CA GLY A 590 26.96 4.13 9.67
C GLY A 590 26.13 5.28 10.29
N SER A 591 26.67 6.48 10.32
CA SER A 591 25.98 7.66 10.84
C SER A 591 25.00 8.32 9.86
N SER A 592 25.10 8.02 8.56
CA SER A 592 24.12 8.43 7.55
C SER A 592 22.95 7.44 7.50
N VAL A 593 21.75 7.93 7.15
CA VAL A 593 20.58 7.08 6.99
C VAL A 593 20.58 6.40 5.63
N VAL A 594 20.04 5.18 5.57
CA VAL A 594 19.79 4.41 4.34
C VAL A 594 18.51 3.62 4.51
N ASP A 595 17.91 3.12 3.43
CA ASP A 595 16.79 2.20 3.56
C ASP A 595 17.23 0.72 3.58
N LEU A 596 16.30 -0.13 3.97
CA LEU A 596 16.54 -1.56 4.11
C LEU A 596 16.71 -2.25 2.76
N LEU A 597 16.01 -1.80 1.72
CA LEU A 597 16.09 -2.34 0.35
C LEU A 597 17.48 -2.10 -0.25
N GLU A 598 17.95 -0.84 -0.26
CA GLU A 598 19.28 -0.47 -0.78
C GLU A 598 20.40 -1.22 -0.06
N LEU A 599 20.32 -1.27 1.28
CA LEU A 599 21.33 -1.92 2.09
C LEU A 599 21.34 -3.43 1.85
N THR A 600 20.19 -4.09 1.86
CA THR A 600 20.10 -5.54 1.60
C THR A 600 20.59 -5.89 0.19
N ASN A 601 20.26 -5.07 -0.81
CA ASN A 601 20.74 -5.26 -2.18
C ASN A 601 22.26 -5.08 -2.30
N SER A 602 22.86 -4.21 -1.50
CA SER A 602 24.33 -4.07 -1.44
C SER A 602 25.00 -5.35 -0.91
N TYR A 603 24.38 -6.03 0.07
CA TYR A 603 24.84 -7.34 0.53
C TYR A 603 24.64 -8.43 -0.53
N CYS A 604 23.55 -8.36 -1.33
CA CYS A 604 23.39 -9.23 -2.50
C CYS A 604 24.53 -9.06 -3.52
N THR A 605 25.07 -7.84 -3.67
CA THR A 605 26.22 -7.58 -4.56
C THR A 605 27.45 -8.38 -4.12
N ILE A 606 27.72 -8.46 -2.82
CA ILE A 606 28.82 -9.30 -2.29
C ILE A 606 28.49 -10.79 -2.46
N ALA A 607 27.27 -11.22 -2.18
CA ALA A 607 26.85 -12.63 -2.32
C ALA A 607 26.89 -13.11 -3.78
N ASN A 608 26.75 -12.19 -4.76
CA ASN A 608 26.81 -12.44 -6.22
C ASN A 608 28.16 -11.99 -6.81
N ASP A 609 29.26 -12.31 -6.16
CA ASP A 609 30.63 -12.12 -6.67
C ASP A 609 30.95 -10.68 -7.11
N GLY A 610 30.38 -9.70 -6.42
CA GLY A 610 30.60 -8.27 -6.67
C GLY A 610 29.78 -7.67 -7.82
N LYS A 611 28.84 -8.42 -8.38
CA LYS A 611 27.96 -7.93 -9.42
C LYS A 611 26.72 -7.28 -8.84
N TYR A 612 26.48 -6.06 -9.21
CA TYR A 612 25.28 -5.29 -8.86
C TYR A 612 24.23 -5.39 -9.95
N ASN A 613 22.97 -5.43 -9.56
CA ASN A 613 21.79 -5.12 -10.37
C ASN A 613 20.72 -4.46 -9.49
N MET A 614 19.81 -3.72 -10.10
CA MET A 614 18.63 -3.18 -9.41
C MET A 614 17.73 -4.33 -8.92
N PRO A 615 17.10 -4.23 -7.75
CA PRO A 615 16.12 -5.20 -7.29
C PRO A 615 14.96 -5.34 -8.29
N ILE A 616 14.53 -6.55 -8.56
CA ILE A 616 13.45 -6.86 -9.50
C ILE A 616 12.21 -7.25 -8.70
N MET A 617 11.13 -6.49 -8.85
CA MET A 617 9.84 -6.76 -8.22
C MET A 617 8.83 -7.33 -9.21
N ILE A 618 8.99 -7.05 -10.51
CA ILE A 618 8.09 -7.45 -11.59
C ILE A 618 8.88 -8.23 -12.63
N THR A 619 8.38 -9.40 -13.01
CA THR A 619 8.98 -10.23 -14.08
C THR A 619 8.42 -9.87 -15.45
N SER A 620 7.11 -9.60 -15.54
CA SER A 620 6.45 -9.14 -16.76
C SER A 620 5.15 -8.40 -16.47
N ILE A 621 4.75 -7.54 -17.40
CA ILE A 621 3.44 -6.90 -17.44
C ILE A 621 2.80 -7.24 -18.78
N GLU A 622 1.56 -7.71 -18.74
CA GLU A 622 0.71 -7.93 -19.91
C GLU A 622 -0.37 -6.84 -19.94
N ASP A 623 -0.72 -6.39 -21.13
CA ASP A 623 -1.89 -5.54 -21.34
C ASP A 623 -3.21 -6.36 -21.28
N ARG A 624 -4.35 -5.70 -21.39
CA ARG A 624 -5.69 -6.34 -21.40
C ARG A 624 -5.88 -7.36 -22.52
N ASP A 625 -5.14 -7.22 -23.62
CA ASP A 625 -5.22 -8.11 -24.78
C ASP A 625 -4.27 -9.33 -24.64
N GLY A 626 -3.49 -9.38 -23.52
CA GLY A 626 -2.52 -10.44 -23.24
C GLY A 626 -1.17 -10.26 -23.93
N ASN A 627 -0.87 -9.05 -24.47
CA ASN A 627 0.43 -8.76 -25.02
C ASN A 627 1.41 -8.39 -23.92
N ILE A 628 2.62 -8.93 -23.96
CA ILE A 628 3.67 -8.58 -23.00
C ILE A 628 4.22 -7.19 -23.36
N ILE A 629 3.90 -6.18 -22.54
CA ILE A 629 4.39 -4.79 -22.70
C ILE A 629 5.67 -4.51 -21.92
N TYR A 630 5.97 -5.32 -20.91
CA TYR A 630 7.22 -5.26 -20.15
C TYR A 630 7.71 -6.66 -19.81
N LYS A 631 9.03 -6.87 -19.88
CA LYS A 631 9.69 -8.07 -19.37
C LYS A 631 11.01 -7.68 -18.72
N SER A 632 11.21 -8.10 -17.47
CA SER A 632 12.42 -7.76 -16.72
C SER A 632 13.70 -8.23 -17.42
N LYS A 633 14.72 -7.40 -17.41
CA LYS A 633 16.05 -7.70 -17.93
C LYS A 633 17.06 -7.61 -16.80
N LYS A 634 18.02 -8.49 -16.85
CA LYS A 634 19.15 -8.49 -15.92
C LYS A 634 20.28 -7.62 -16.49
N ASN A 635 20.49 -6.46 -15.90
CA ASN A 635 21.53 -5.51 -16.29
C ASN A 635 22.66 -5.51 -15.23
N GLU A 636 23.41 -6.62 -15.16
CA GLU A 636 24.49 -6.77 -14.17
C GLU A 636 25.69 -5.85 -14.50
N LYS A 637 26.16 -5.13 -13.49
CA LYS A 637 27.39 -4.35 -13.50
C LYS A 637 28.35 -4.91 -12.45
N GLN A 638 29.61 -5.11 -12.82
CA GLN A 638 30.66 -5.43 -11.83
C GLN A 638 30.93 -4.19 -10.98
N ALA A 639 30.35 -4.12 -9.80
CA ALA A 639 30.49 -3.01 -8.85
C ALA A 639 31.68 -3.17 -7.92
N VAL A 640 32.02 -4.42 -7.57
CA VAL A 640 33.15 -4.79 -6.71
C VAL A 640 33.99 -5.84 -7.42
N PRO A 641 35.30 -5.73 -7.48
CA PRO A 641 36.17 -6.77 -8.05
C PRO A 641 35.90 -8.13 -7.41
N TYR A 642 35.90 -9.23 -8.22
CA TYR A 642 35.63 -10.58 -7.75
C TYR A 642 36.44 -10.96 -6.51
N LYS A 643 37.77 -10.67 -6.53
CA LYS A 643 38.67 -10.92 -5.38
C LYS A 643 38.15 -10.24 -4.11
N SER A 644 37.82 -8.98 -4.19
CA SER A 644 37.31 -8.19 -3.05
C SER A 644 35.98 -8.72 -2.54
N ALA A 645 35.06 -9.08 -3.43
CA ALA A 645 33.77 -9.66 -3.09
C ALA A 645 33.94 -11.00 -2.35
N TYR A 646 34.82 -11.87 -2.86
CA TYR A 646 35.12 -13.14 -2.19
C TYR A 646 35.70 -12.95 -0.80
N LEU A 647 36.69 -12.06 -0.65
CA LEU A 647 37.26 -11.72 0.67
C LEU A 647 36.21 -11.16 1.63
N MET A 648 35.26 -10.40 1.13
CA MET A 648 34.11 -9.95 1.93
C MET A 648 33.13 -11.07 2.31
N GLN A 649 32.91 -12.08 1.45
CA GLN A 649 32.14 -13.27 1.80
C GLN A 649 32.79 -14.01 2.99
N ILE A 650 34.13 -14.10 3.02
CA ILE A 650 34.89 -14.67 4.15
C ILE A 650 34.63 -13.83 5.42
N LEU A 651 34.69 -12.49 5.35
CA LEU A 651 34.42 -11.64 6.52
C LEU A 651 32.98 -11.82 7.04
N LEU A 652 31.98 -11.91 6.14
CA LEU A 652 30.58 -12.11 6.51
C LEU A 652 30.35 -13.46 7.18
N ARG A 653 30.96 -14.55 6.67
CA ARG A 653 30.91 -15.88 7.28
C ARG A 653 31.55 -15.88 8.67
N GLY A 654 32.66 -15.16 8.82
CA GLY A 654 33.31 -14.95 10.11
C GLY A 654 32.41 -14.28 11.17
N GLY A 655 31.39 -13.50 10.75
CA GLY A 655 30.42 -12.87 11.64
C GLY A 655 29.66 -13.84 12.55
N LEU A 656 29.50 -15.10 12.14
CA LEU A 656 28.87 -16.17 12.96
C LEU A 656 29.66 -16.52 14.25
N HIS A 657 30.91 -16.17 14.31
CA HIS A 657 31.76 -16.36 15.50
C HIS A 657 31.93 -15.06 16.32
N GLY A 658 31.14 -14.03 16.01
CA GLY A 658 31.14 -12.74 16.68
C GLY A 658 29.73 -12.26 17.01
N THR A 659 29.38 -11.06 16.57
CA THR A 659 28.08 -10.44 16.89
C THR A 659 26.86 -11.17 16.32
N SER A 660 27.05 -12.09 15.39
CA SER A 660 25.99 -12.93 14.79
C SER A 660 25.95 -14.36 15.35
N ALA A 661 26.64 -14.65 16.44
CA ALA A 661 26.74 -16.02 17.01
C ALA A 661 25.36 -16.63 17.38
N ALA A 662 24.37 -15.81 17.74
CA ALA A 662 23.00 -16.27 18.00
C ALA A 662 22.34 -16.97 16.78
N MET A 663 22.91 -16.83 15.58
CA MET A 663 22.41 -17.57 14.40
C MET A 663 22.54 -19.10 14.56
N TRP A 664 23.51 -19.60 15.34
CA TRP A 664 23.68 -21.03 15.55
C TRP A 664 22.43 -21.72 16.11
N GLU A 665 21.59 -21.01 16.87
CA GLU A 665 20.31 -21.52 17.39
C GLU A 665 19.32 -21.90 16.25
N TYR A 666 19.47 -21.30 15.07
CA TYR A 666 18.55 -21.46 13.93
C TYR A 666 19.11 -22.39 12.85
N ILE A 667 20.44 -22.33 12.60
CA ILE A 667 21.10 -22.97 11.47
C ILE A 667 21.77 -24.30 11.79
N GLY A 668 21.76 -24.74 13.03
CA GLY A 668 22.32 -26.04 13.43
C GLY A 668 21.86 -27.19 12.54
N GLY A 669 22.80 -27.97 11.98
CA GLY A 669 22.55 -29.03 11.00
C GLY A 669 22.30 -28.57 9.58
N LEU A 670 22.04 -27.29 9.32
CA LEU A 670 21.85 -26.72 7.96
C LEU A 670 23.17 -26.31 7.30
N THR A 671 24.22 -26.10 8.10
CA THR A 671 25.55 -25.70 7.64
C THR A 671 26.24 -26.76 6.78
N GLN A 672 25.81 -28.02 6.87
CA GLN A 672 26.29 -29.07 5.97
C GLN A 672 25.96 -28.81 4.50
N THR A 673 24.80 -28.22 4.23
CA THR A 673 24.29 -27.98 2.88
C THR A 673 24.36 -26.52 2.44
N THR A 674 24.48 -25.58 3.38
CA THR A 674 24.37 -24.15 3.10
C THR A 674 25.42 -23.38 3.90
N ASP A 675 26.07 -22.41 3.25
CA ASP A 675 26.93 -21.44 3.93
C ASP A 675 26.08 -20.25 4.40
N PHE A 676 26.46 -19.74 5.59
CA PHE A 676 25.82 -18.61 6.22
C PHE A 676 26.84 -17.53 6.55
N GLY A 677 26.39 -16.30 6.45
CA GLY A 677 27.12 -15.13 6.90
C GLY A 677 26.14 -14.05 7.35
N GLY A 678 26.64 -12.98 7.89
CA GLY A 678 25.77 -11.86 8.23
C GLY A 678 26.46 -10.76 9.01
N LYS A 679 25.71 -9.67 9.23
CA LYS A 679 26.18 -8.53 9.99
C LYS A 679 25.05 -7.90 10.80
N THR A 680 25.31 -7.70 12.08
CA THR A 680 24.44 -6.93 12.97
C THR A 680 24.72 -5.44 12.87
N GLY A 681 23.68 -4.63 13.00
CA GLY A 681 23.74 -3.17 13.15
C GLY A 681 22.98 -2.73 14.38
N THR A 682 23.46 -1.69 15.02
CA THR A 682 22.76 -1.02 16.12
C THR A 682 23.16 0.43 16.08
N SER A 683 22.16 1.33 16.02
CA SER A 683 22.40 2.77 16.12
C SER A 683 22.58 3.20 17.56
N ASN A 684 22.95 4.47 17.77
CA ASN A 684 23.06 5.03 19.10
C ASN A 684 21.76 4.87 19.89
N ASN A 685 21.86 4.64 21.18
CA ASN A 685 20.75 4.44 22.12
C ASN A 685 19.84 3.25 21.75
N HIS A 686 20.29 2.33 20.90
CA HIS A 686 19.49 1.16 20.46
C HIS A 686 18.17 1.53 19.79
N ALA A 687 18.12 2.69 19.09
CA ALA A 687 16.92 3.16 18.37
C ALA A 687 16.63 2.31 17.14
N ASP A 688 17.70 1.87 16.45
CA ASP A 688 17.61 1.01 15.28
C ASP A 688 18.41 -0.27 15.53
N ALA A 689 17.77 -1.40 15.32
CA ALA A 689 18.36 -2.72 15.38
C ALA A 689 18.29 -3.38 14.00
N TRP A 690 19.46 -3.73 13.43
CA TRP A 690 19.59 -4.28 12.10
C TRP A 690 20.21 -5.65 12.09
N TYR A 691 19.78 -6.47 11.15
CA TYR A 691 20.49 -7.68 10.76
C TYR A 691 20.39 -7.93 9.27
N ILE A 692 21.52 -8.13 8.61
CA ILE A 692 21.54 -8.61 7.22
C ILE A 692 22.16 -9.99 7.23
N GLY A 693 21.35 -11.01 6.96
CA GLY A 693 21.75 -12.41 6.86
C GLY A 693 22.00 -12.78 5.42
N VAL A 694 23.09 -13.49 5.17
CA VAL A 694 23.57 -13.80 3.82
C VAL A 694 23.74 -15.30 3.65
N THR A 695 23.13 -15.84 2.60
CA THR A 695 23.45 -17.16 2.05
C THR A 695 23.81 -17.02 0.57
N PRO A 696 24.39 -18.04 -0.10
CA PRO A 696 24.71 -17.92 -1.51
C PRO A 696 23.53 -17.69 -2.44
N LYS A 697 22.31 -18.04 -2.01
CA LYS A 697 21.09 -18.00 -2.85
C LYS A 697 19.95 -17.16 -2.28
N LEU A 698 20.07 -16.67 -1.04
CA LEU A 698 19.04 -15.83 -0.44
C LEU A 698 19.67 -14.90 0.61
N VAL A 699 19.45 -13.62 0.46
CA VAL A 699 19.86 -12.59 1.42
C VAL A 699 18.61 -11.99 2.05
N GLY A 700 18.60 -11.86 3.37
CA GLY A 700 17.50 -11.25 4.10
C GLY A 700 17.96 -10.08 4.94
N GLY A 701 17.25 -8.97 4.82
CA GLY A 701 17.43 -7.76 5.61
C GLY A 701 16.31 -7.61 6.64
N VAL A 702 16.67 -7.21 7.85
CA VAL A 702 15.73 -6.94 8.94
C VAL A 702 16.09 -5.65 9.64
N TRP A 703 15.08 -4.79 9.83
CA TRP A 703 15.14 -3.64 10.70
C TRP A 703 14.08 -3.75 11.79
N VAL A 704 14.42 -3.34 13.02
CA VAL A 704 13.49 -3.25 14.15
C VAL A 704 13.78 -1.95 14.91
N GLY A 705 12.74 -1.17 15.19
CA GLY A 705 12.84 0.10 15.91
C GLY A 705 11.49 0.60 16.39
N GLY A 706 11.46 1.73 17.09
CA GLY A 706 10.23 2.44 17.41
C GLY A 706 9.82 3.39 16.27
N GLU A 707 8.57 3.86 16.26
CA GLU A 707 8.09 4.88 15.32
C GLU A 707 8.93 6.18 15.40
N PHE A 708 9.45 6.47 16.59
CA PHE A 708 10.34 7.60 16.85
C PHE A 708 11.66 7.11 17.46
N PRO A 709 12.82 7.74 17.18
CA PRO A 709 14.09 7.34 17.76
C PRO A 709 14.15 7.38 19.29
N SER A 710 13.24 8.10 19.94
CA SER A 710 13.09 8.13 21.39
C SER A 710 12.36 6.89 21.96
N ILE A 711 11.74 6.07 21.12
CA ILE A 711 11.06 4.83 21.50
C ILE A 711 12.00 3.67 21.27
N HIS A 712 12.75 3.28 22.28
CA HIS A 712 13.78 2.25 22.16
C HIS A 712 14.02 1.51 23.50
N PHE A 713 14.76 0.42 23.50
CA PHE A 713 15.24 -0.23 24.72
C PHE A 713 16.41 0.57 25.32
N ARG A 714 16.49 0.63 26.64
CA ARG A 714 17.59 1.33 27.34
C ARG A 714 18.93 0.58 27.27
N THR A 715 18.90 -0.72 27.00
CA THR A 715 20.10 -1.58 27.03
C THR A 715 20.26 -2.39 25.76
N GLY A 716 21.52 -2.74 25.43
CA GLY A 716 21.83 -3.61 24.31
C GLY A 716 21.35 -5.05 24.48
N ALA A 717 21.14 -5.51 25.72
CA ALA A 717 20.68 -6.87 26.00
C ALA A 717 19.37 -7.24 25.26
N LEU A 718 18.50 -6.25 25.01
CA LEU A 718 17.25 -6.44 24.29
C LEU A 718 17.22 -5.68 22.94
N GLY A 719 17.82 -4.48 22.88
CA GLY A 719 17.67 -3.53 21.78
C GLY A 719 18.71 -3.63 20.66
N GLN A 720 19.75 -4.49 20.80
CA GLN A 720 20.74 -4.62 19.73
C GLN A 720 20.31 -5.58 18.61
N GLY A 721 20.86 -5.39 17.39
CA GLY A 721 20.51 -6.13 16.19
C GLY A 721 20.58 -7.65 16.32
N GLY A 722 21.57 -8.17 17.07
CA GLY A 722 21.69 -9.61 17.33
C GLY A 722 20.57 -10.19 18.21
N ARG A 723 19.82 -9.37 18.94
CA ARG A 723 18.73 -9.79 19.84
C ARG A 723 17.33 -9.45 19.28
N ALA A 724 17.18 -8.31 18.64
CA ALA A 724 15.90 -7.86 18.10
C ALA A 724 15.66 -8.31 16.64
N ALA A 725 16.63 -8.13 15.76
CA ALA A 725 16.47 -8.34 14.30
C ALA A 725 16.93 -9.74 13.84
N LEU A 726 18.10 -10.22 14.28
CA LEU A 726 18.66 -11.50 13.86
C LEU A 726 17.69 -12.70 14.02
N PRO A 727 16.94 -12.85 15.12
CA PRO A 727 16.02 -13.98 15.29
C PRO A 727 14.95 -14.08 14.23
N ILE A 728 14.52 -12.95 13.62
CA ILE A 728 13.52 -12.91 12.56
C ILE A 728 14.09 -13.58 11.30
N PHE A 729 15.29 -13.18 10.88
CA PHE A 729 15.96 -13.84 9.75
C PHE A 729 16.25 -15.31 10.08
N GLY A 730 16.67 -15.62 11.30
CA GLY A 730 16.95 -16.96 11.75
C GLY A 730 15.75 -17.92 11.63
N ASP A 731 14.59 -17.53 12.14
CA ASP A 731 13.35 -18.33 12.01
C ASP A 731 12.91 -18.44 10.53
N PHE A 732 12.99 -17.36 9.77
CA PHE A 732 12.66 -17.34 8.34
C PHE A 732 13.53 -18.33 7.55
N ILE A 733 14.86 -18.19 7.60
CA ILE A 733 15.77 -19.01 6.78
C ILE A 733 15.76 -20.48 7.20
N LYS A 734 15.55 -20.76 8.48
CA LYS A 734 15.36 -22.11 9.00
C LYS A 734 14.14 -22.78 8.38
N ASN A 735 13.00 -22.10 8.30
CA ASN A 735 11.77 -22.61 7.70
C ASN A 735 11.97 -22.84 6.20
N VAL A 736 12.57 -21.88 5.50
CA VAL A 736 12.86 -21.99 4.06
C VAL A 736 13.73 -23.20 3.75
N LEU A 737 14.85 -23.39 4.47
CA LEU A 737 15.80 -24.46 4.16
C LEU A 737 15.34 -25.85 4.64
N ARG A 738 14.36 -25.92 5.53
CA ARG A 738 13.73 -27.20 5.94
C ARG A 738 12.62 -27.63 4.97
N ASP A 739 12.08 -26.73 4.19
CA ASP A 739 11.07 -27.04 3.19
C ASP A 739 11.73 -27.53 1.89
N GLU A 740 11.50 -28.78 1.53
CA GLU A 740 12.11 -29.41 0.35
C GLU A 740 11.72 -28.72 -0.98
N ARG A 741 10.60 -28.01 -1.00
CA ARG A 741 10.19 -27.19 -2.17
C ARG A 741 11.18 -26.08 -2.50
N PHE A 742 11.97 -25.69 -1.51
CA PHE A 742 12.98 -24.63 -1.59
C PHE A 742 14.43 -25.17 -1.56
N SER A 743 14.63 -26.43 -1.93
CA SER A 743 15.98 -27.06 -2.00
C SER A 743 16.98 -26.27 -2.86
N LYS A 744 16.49 -25.45 -3.81
CA LYS A 744 17.31 -24.53 -4.62
C LYS A 744 18.13 -23.53 -3.79
N TYR A 745 17.70 -23.22 -2.58
CA TYR A 745 18.40 -22.28 -1.70
C TYR A 745 19.51 -22.97 -0.86
N LYS A 746 19.57 -24.29 -0.87
CA LYS A 746 20.67 -25.04 -0.21
C LYS A 746 21.90 -24.95 -1.10
N ALA A 747 22.85 -24.08 -0.76
CA ALA A 747 24.06 -23.84 -1.55
C ALA A 747 25.23 -23.40 -0.68
N LYS A 748 26.44 -23.72 -1.13
CA LYS A 748 27.69 -23.19 -0.58
C LYS A 748 28.30 -22.16 -1.52
N PHE A 749 29.03 -21.20 -0.97
CA PHE A 749 29.81 -20.28 -1.79
C PHE A 749 30.84 -21.08 -2.60
N PRO A 750 31.00 -20.79 -3.89
CA PRO A 750 31.99 -21.49 -4.70
C PRO A 750 33.41 -21.20 -4.21
N GLU A 751 34.26 -22.20 -4.21
CA GLU A 751 35.67 -22.00 -3.94
C GLU A 751 36.31 -21.10 -4.99
N PRO A 752 37.17 -20.14 -4.59
CA PRO A 752 37.75 -19.20 -5.53
C PRO A 752 38.79 -19.89 -6.41
N LYS A 753 38.69 -19.68 -7.71
CA LYS A 753 39.70 -20.14 -8.64
C LYS A 753 40.88 -19.13 -8.70
N GLY A 754 42.10 -19.61 -8.40
CA GLY A 754 43.33 -18.83 -8.59
C GLY A 754 43.63 -17.77 -7.53
N LEU A 755 42.95 -17.77 -6.38
CA LEU A 755 43.30 -16.95 -5.24
C LEU A 755 44.17 -17.74 -4.23
N ASP A 756 45.18 -17.07 -3.66
CA ASP A 756 46.02 -17.64 -2.63
C ASP A 756 45.26 -17.75 -1.28
N PRO A 757 45.09 -18.96 -0.70
CA PRO A 757 44.43 -19.14 0.59
C PRO A 757 45.04 -18.33 1.73
N ASN A 758 46.34 -18.01 1.66
CA ASN A 758 47.01 -17.19 2.69
C ASN A 758 46.40 -15.78 2.82
N LEU A 759 45.61 -15.34 1.85
CA LEU A 759 44.91 -14.06 1.95
C LEU A 759 43.84 -14.04 3.07
N TRP A 760 43.30 -15.23 3.46
CA TRP A 760 42.20 -15.30 4.45
C TRP A 760 42.43 -16.37 5.54
N GLN A 761 43.39 -17.22 5.41
CA GLN A 761 43.74 -18.19 6.45
C GLN A 761 44.66 -17.50 7.47
N CYS A 762 44.09 -17.04 8.56
CA CYS A 762 44.75 -16.29 9.61
C CYS A 762 44.86 -17.09 10.91
N SER A 763 45.97 -16.93 11.61
CA SER A 763 46.25 -17.62 12.89
C SER A 763 45.38 -17.24 14.08
N ASP A 764 44.70 -16.07 13.99
CA ASP A 764 43.88 -15.54 15.10
C ASP A 764 42.44 -16.05 15.07
N TYR A 765 42.04 -16.69 13.98
CA TYR A 765 40.67 -17.11 13.79
C TYR A 765 40.64 -18.20 12.70
N VAL A 766 40.51 -19.43 13.15
CA VAL A 766 40.35 -20.60 12.28
C VAL A 766 38.87 -20.93 12.25
N GLU A 767 38.23 -21.01 11.07
CA GLU A 767 36.95 -21.68 10.94
C GLU A 767 37.18 -23.15 11.34
N GLU A 768 36.63 -23.62 12.45
CA GLU A 768 36.59 -25.05 12.68
C GLU A 768 35.77 -25.71 11.59
N PRO A 769 36.27 -26.72 10.91
CA PRO A 769 35.43 -27.51 10.04
C PRO A 769 34.27 -28.07 10.87
N ASP A 770 33.07 -28.04 10.32
CA ASP A 770 31.82 -28.50 10.91
C ASP A 770 31.87 -30.02 11.22
N SER A 771 32.71 -30.39 12.15
CA SER A 771 32.85 -31.74 12.65
C SER A 771 32.43 -31.76 14.10
N THR A 772 31.25 -32.31 14.31
CA THR A 772 30.78 -32.81 15.60
C THR A 772 30.53 -31.73 16.66
N LEU A 773 29.31 -31.29 16.75
CA LEU A 773 28.74 -30.89 18.01
C LEU A 773 28.78 -32.07 18.98
N SER A 774 29.91 -32.28 19.63
CA SER A 774 29.94 -32.92 20.94
C SER A 774 29.46 -31.87 21.91
N ASP A 775 28.45 -32.21 22.67
CA ASP A 775 27.96 -31.48 23.82
C ASP A 775 29.12 -31.20 24.80
N GLU A 776 29.79 -30.08 24.64
CA GLU A 776 30.61 -29.51 25.73
C GLU A 776 30.28 -28.01 25.75
N ASN A 777 29.45 -27.67 26.72
CA ASN A 777 29.24 -26.34 27.23
C ASN A 777 30.55 -25.70 27.67
N GLU A 778 31.24 -24.95 26.82
CA GLU A 778 32.06 -23.85 27.28
C GLU A 778 31.25 -22.59 27.29
N SER A 779 30.64 -22.33 28.44
CA SER A 779 30.07 -21.07 28.82
C SER A 779 31.13 -19.99 28.76
N SER A 780 31.10 -19.16 27.72
CA SER A 780 31.69 -17.84 27.84
C SER A 780 30.90 -17.08 28.91
N ASP A 781 31.51 -16.85 30.03
CA ASP A 781 31.04 -16.11 31.18
C ASP A 781 30.57 -14.68 30.75
N TYR A 782 29.31 -14.57 30.36
CA TYR A 782 28.55 -13.35 30.52
C TYR A 782 27.70 -13.57 31.76
N SER A 783 28.11 -13.01 32.88
CA SER A 783 27.41 -13.05 34.14
C SER A 783 25.94 -12.62 33.92
N ASP A 784 25.08 -13.61 33.76
CA ASP A 784 23.66 -13.47 34.00
C ASP A 784 23.47 -13.24 35.50
N GLY A 785 23.17 -12.00 35.86
CA GLY A 785 22.56 -11.74 37.13
C GLY A 785 21.27 -12.54 37.21
N GLU A 786 21.26 -13.58 38.04
CA GLU A 786 20.09 -14.37 38.34
C GLU A 786 18.92 -13.49 38.69
N ILE A 787 17.96 -13.42 37.76
CA ILE A 787 16.58 -13.07 38.10
C ILE A 787 15.93 -14.39 38.48
N THR A 788 15.92 -14.66 39.78
CA THR A 788 15.14 -15.75 40.40
C THR A 788 13.71 -15.65 39.91
N SER A 789 13.28 -16.67 39.18
CA SER A 789 11.91 -16.89 38.75
C SER A 789 11.06 -17.21 39.98
N ASN A 790 10.43 -16.19 40.57
CA ASN A 790 9.21 -16.40 41.34
C ASN A 790 8.07 -16.52 40.35
N ASN A 791 7.61 -17.75 40.17
CA ASN A 791 6.34 -18.07 39.55
C ASN A 791 5.20 -17.39 40.31
N SER A 792 4.82 -16.22 39.92
CA SER A 792 3.46 -15.69 40.13
C SER A 792 2.93 -15.38 38.73
N THR A 793 1.94 -16.13 38.30
CA THR A 793 1.06 -15.87 37.16
C THR A 793 0.46 -14.46 37.35
N ILE A 794 1.11 -13.46 36.75
CA ILE A 794 0.49 -12.16 36.57
C ILE A 794 0.00 -12.14 35.13
N GLU A 795 -1.32 -12.34 34.96
CA GLU A 795 -2.01 -11.88 33.76
C GLU A 795 -1.69 -10.39 33.57
N PRO A 796 -1.39 -9.95 32.36
CA PRO A 796 -1.18 -8.53 32.11
C PRO A 796 -2.52 -7.81 32.33
N GLN A 797 -2.66 -7.14 33.47
CA GLN A 797 -3.69 -6.14 33.66
C GLN A 797 -3.41 -5.00 32.68
N ASN A 798 -4.14 -4.98 31.59
CA ASN A 798 -4.21 -3.87 30.63
C ASN A 798 -5.11 -2.76 31.19
N GLU A 799 -4.84 -2.29 32.39
CA GLU A 799 -5.53 -1.13 32.93
C GLU A 799 -4.56 0.06 32.94
N PHE A 800 -4.88 1.02 32.09
CA PHE A 800 -4.35 2.36 32.25
C PHE A 800 -4.90 2.93 33.58
N PRO A 801 -4.12 3.60 34.39
CA PRO A 801 -4.68 4.29 35.57
C PRO A 801 -5.68 5.35 35.10
N THR A 802 -6.95 5.16 35.44
CA THR A 802 -7.92 6.23 35.44
C THR A 802 -7.46 7.27 36.44
N SER A 803 -7.34 8.51 36.00
CA SER A 803 -7.13 9.64 36.89
C SER A 803 -8.37 9.82 37.78
N GLU A 804 -8.35 9.30 38.99
CA GLU A 804 -9.09 9.82 40.11
C GLU A 804 -8.06 10.38 41.11
N GLU A 805 -7.90 11.69 41.08
CA GLU A 805 -7.89 12.77 42.05
C GLU A 805 -7.32 14.05 41.43
#